data_0cd1594e0d12d33631b11c9d7ad1cc98
#
_entry.id   0cd1594e0d12d33631b11c9d7ad1cc98
#
_cell.length_a   1.000
_cell.length_b   1.000
_cell.length_c   1.000
_cell.angle_alpha   90.00
_cell.angle_beta   90.00
_cell.angle_gamma   90.00
#
_symmetry.space_group_name_H-M   'P 1'
#
loop_
_entity.id
_entity.type
_entity.pdbx_description
1 polymer ?
#
loop_
_entity_poly.entity_id
_entity_poly.type
_entity_poly.pdbx_seq_one_letter_code
_entity_poly.pdbx_strand_id
1 'polypeptide(L)'
;MADDKKFTEDAYEQTLIALFRDELGYAYECGYDVERDYKEPFYRADLVASMRRLNPQLPADVMDEGIKQITNISIGTLEQNNEQFTLWMQNGLEVEFLQDGEERTALMRLIDFDHPERNLFKVVNQWRVEEYKNKRCDMVVMVNGLPLVVVELKSAISEDATVEDAYKQIKNYQQSIPSLFSYNAFNVISDMSETRAGTITAKLERYMEWKTVDGSYESTLFADYRTFFLGMFQQQRLLDILQNFICFDKNQGKYAKILTAYHQYYAVGKALQRTRTAVEGNGKIGVFWHTQGSGKSLSMVFYAHQLVQRLPEVTIVVVTDRKDLDNQLFGQFCRCQDFLRQEPQNAQSREDLGNLLRNRKSGGIIFTTIQKFEEGDSALSTRRNIIVMTDEAHRSQYGEEHWDNKSLTMKKGFSQKMREALPGASFIGFTGTPISDRDRDTEEVFGNYIDVYDMSQAVDDGATRPVYYESRVVNLNLDEDTMKLLNDEFDNLADEGATEEQIRQAKQEHSRLEVLLGEDATIDTLVRDIIQHYEQNRAQELTGKAMIVALTRSIAIKIYRKMLELRPGWTEKVKVVMSGSNQDPEDWQPIIGNEAYKKELARKFKDNDDEMKIAIVRDMWLTGFDVPSLATMYVYKPMSGHNLMQAIARVNRVFPGKEGGLIVDYVGIAQALKSAMQQYTNRDRRRFGDPDIAKTALVKWKEEMEICRDQLHGFDYSGFFEQDNSKRAFAITSGANFLSSPAMVQRKKNFMEHSNLLHNATTLCRSLLNEQQKAEVCYMDALRVMMLKLSQKGKISRHEINERIGDLLRQSVKTDGVINLLGDRQIEFSLFDDAFIQEVKNMKERNLAVELLTKLMKEKIKQQQKTNVVQSDLFSDMLSQSLSNYLKGLLTNEEVIEELLKMAQQMKQAEAEGNDLGLSPEEKAFYDALSTPEGVRQAYSDEEFVALTRELTEVLHRNRTIDWNRKESARAKMRVMVKRLLKKYKYPPEGAEKALETVMRQCDHWADDEENVV
;
A
#
# COMPACT_ATOMS: atom_id res chain seq x y z
N MET A 1 17.22 43.65 -32.34
CA MET A 1 16.58 43.49 -31.03
C MET A 1 15.73 42.24 -31.14
N ALA A 2 16.29 41.13 -30.79
CA ALA A 2 15.53 39.87 -30.64
C ALA A 2 14.96 39.94 -29.22
N ASP A 3 13.67 40.16 -29.15
CA ASP A 3 12.91 40.07 -27.91
C ASP A 3 12.99 38.66 -27.42
N ASP A 4 13.70 38.43 -26.33
CA ASP A 4 13.76 37.16 -25.61
C ASP A 4 12.32 36.81 -25.19
N LYS A 5 11.65 35.97 -25.98
CA LYS A 5 10.33 35.46 -25.63
C LYS A 5 10.49 34.45 -24.47
N LYS A 6 10.56 35.01 -23.25
CA LYS A 6 10.42 34.21 -22.06
C LYS A 6 9.00 33.62 -22.07
N PHE A 7 8.86 32.32 -21.81
CA PHE A 7 7.57 31.68 -21.63
C PHE A 7 6.98 32.17 -20.29
N THR A 8 5.98 33.05 -20.37
CA THR A 8 5.39 33.75 -19.22
C THR A 8 4.16 33.00 -18.70
N GLU A 9 3.66 33.39 -17.53
CA GLU A 9 2.36 32.94 -17.00
C GLU A 9 1.23 33.20 -18.00
N ASP A 10 1.22 34.34 -18.65
CA ASP A 10 0.27 34.66 -19.73
C ASP A 10 0.39 33.71 -20.93
N ALA A 11 1.61 33.30 -21.32
CA ALA A 11 1.79 32.31 -22.38
C ALA A 11 1.25 30.95 -21.99
N TYR A 12 1.39 30.57 -20.72
CA TYR A 12 0.82 29.32 -20.17
C TYR A 12 -0.72 29.40 -20.14
N GLU A 13 -1.28 30.53 -19.67
CA GLU A 13 -2.73 30.80 -19.69
C GLU A 13 -3.30 30.65 -21.12
N GLN A 14 -2.67 31.27 -22.13
CA GLN A 14 -3.08 31.15 -23.51
C GLN A 14 -3.00 29.73 -24.07
N THR A 15 -1.99 28.96 -23.62
CA THR A 15 -1.85 27.54 -23.99
C THR A 15 -3.02 26.72 -23.44
N LEU A 16 -3.42 26.97 -22.19
CA LEU A 16 -4.58 26.28 -21.60
C LEU A 16 -5.89 26.70 -22.25
N ILE A 17 -6.07 27.99 -22.57
CA ILE A 17 -7.25 28.47 -23.30
C ILE A 17 -7.36 27.74 -24.64
N ALA A 18 -6.26 27.59 -25.38
CA ALA A 18 -6.26 26.87 -26.65
C ALA A 18 -6.63 25.38 -26.43
N LEU A 19 -6.10 24.71 -25.39
CA LEU A 19 -6.46 23.34 -25.04
C LEU A 19 -7.97 23.18 -24.73
N PHE A 20 -8.52 24.07 -23.91
CA PHE A 20 -9.96 24.04 -23.59
C PHE A 20 -10.82 24.27 -24.82
N ARG A 21 -10.48 25.26 -25.65
CA ARG A 21 -11.25 25.63 -26.85
C ARG A 21 -11.14 24.56 -27.94
N ASP A 22 -9.91 24.20 -28.31
CA ASP A 22 -9.62 23.47 -29.54
C ASP A 22 -9.72 21.93 -29.35
N GLU A 23 -9.45 21.41 -28.14
CA GLU A 23 -9.45 19.97 -27.87
C GLU A 23 -10.62 19.53 -26.98
N LEU A 24 -10.97 20.32 -25.96
CA LEU A 24 -12.05 19.98 -25.04
C LEU A 24 -13.41 20.53 -25.48
N GLY A 25 -13.44 21.45 -26.47
CA GLY A 25 -14.66 21.98 -27.05
C GLY A 25 -15.43 22.96 -26.15
N TYR A 26 -14.71 23.69 -25.29
CA TYR A 26 -15.30 24.73 -24.44
C TYR A 26 -15.41 26.07 -25.22
N ALA A 27 -16.47 26.81 -24.98
CA ALA A 27 -16.48 28.21 -25.39
C ALA A 27 -15.43 28.99 -24.60
N TYR A 28 -14.87 30.04 -25.23
CA TYR A 28 -13.92 30.91 -24.57
C TYR A 28 -14.40 32.36 -24.63
N GLU A 29 -14.18 33.08 -23.54
CA GLU A 29 -14.43 34.52 -23.46
C GLU A 29 -13.40 35.16 -22.51
N CYS A 30 -12.92 36.35 -22.84
CA CYS A 30 -12.03 37.08 -21.96
C CYS A 30 -12.84 37.87 -20.93
N GLY A 31 -12.53 37.74 -19.65
CA GLY A 31 -13.25 38.37 -18.56
C GLY A 31 -13.18 39.91 -18.57
N TYR A 32 -12.24 40.50 -19.31
CA TYR A 32 -12.18 41.93 -19.55
C TYR A 32 -13.25 42.41 -20.55
N ASP A 33 -13.65 41.55 -21.47
CA ASP A 33 -14.59 41.88 -22.55
C ASP A 33 -16.05 41.64 -22.11
N VAL A 34 -16.26 41.07 -20.94
CA VAL A 34 -17.60 40.78 -20.39
C VAL A 34 -18.12 41.96 -19.61
N GLU A 35 -19.14 42.63 -20.15
CA GLU A 35 -19.87 43.69 -19.44
C GLU A 35 -20.84 43.09 -18.42
N ARG A 36 -20.55 43.23 -17.13
CA ARG A 36 -21.34 42.68 -16.04
C ARG A 36 -21.15 43.41 -14.71
N ASP A 37 -22.01 43.11 -13.73
CA ASP A 37 -21.78 43.53 -12.35
C ASP A 37 -20.68 42.62 -11.75
N TYR A 38 -19.56 43.18 -11.34
CA TYR A 38 -18.44 42.52 -10.75
C TYR A 38 -18.75 41.97 -9.34
N LYS A 39 -19.87 42.35 -8.72
CA LYS A 39 -20.34 41.76 -7.45
C LYS A 39 -20.97 40.41 -7.63
N GLU A 40 -21.37 40.08 -8.86
CA GLU A 40 -21.90 38.76 -9.19
C GLU A 40 -20.77 37.81 -9.57
N PRO A 41 -20.58 36.70 -8.81
CA PRO A 41 -19.49 35.78 -9.09
C PRO A 41 -19.76 34.87 -10.30
N PHE A 42 -21.01 34.75 -10.74
CA PHE A 42 -21.50 33.94 -11.87
C PHE A 42 -21.72 34.80 -13.13
N TYR A 43 -21.87 34.14 -14.29
CA TYR A 43 -22.20 34.81 -15.54
C TYR A 43 -23.71 34.77 -15.74
N ARG A 44 -24.41 35.87 -15.31
CA ARG A 44 -25.87 35.94 -15.24
C ARG A 44 -26.56 35.67 -16.57
N ALA A 45 -26.07 36.21 -17.68
CA ALA A 45 -26.68 36.02 -19.00
C ALA A 45 -26.73 34.53 -19.40
N ASP A 46 -25.60 33.86 -19.26
CA ASP A 46 -25.47 32.41 -19.54
C ASP A 46 -26.31 31.58 -18.57
N LEU A 47 -26.33 31.97 -17.29
CA LEU A 47 -27.11 31.26 -16.25
C LEU A 47 -28.60 31.27 -16.59
N VAL A 48 -29.15 32.49 -16.84
CA VAL A 48 -30.58 32.65 -17.15
C VAL A 48 -30.96 31.90 -18.45
N ALA A 49 -30.12 32.04 -19.50
CA ALA A 49 -30.37 31.35 -20.77
C ALA A 49 -30.32 29.81 -20.60
N SER A 50 -29.36 29.32 -19.82
CA SER A 50 -29.21 27.88 -19.58
C SER A 50 -30.34 27.30 -18.72
N MET A 51 -30.71 28.02 -17.64
CA MET A 51 -31.83 27.56 -16.80
C MET A 51 -33.14 27.44 -17.59
N ARG A 52 -33.43 28.39 -18.44
CA ARG A 52 -34.62 28.32 -19.34
C ARG A 52 -34.55 27.17 -20.34
N ARG A 53 -33.35 26.93 -20.89
CA ARG A 53 -33.13 25.82 -21.84
C ARG A 53 -33.29 24.43 -21.17
N LEU A 54 -32.79 24.30 -19.94
CA LEU A 54 -32.78 23.01 -19.22
C LEU A 54 -34.12 22.68 -18.58
N ASN A 55 -34.96 23.70 -18.30
CA ASN A 55 -36.25 23.53 -17.58
C ASN A 55 -37.44 24.14 -18.35
N PRO A 56 -37.65 23.77 -19.61
CA PRO A 56 -38.69 24.38 -20.43
C PRO A 56 -40.13 24.14 -19.92
N GLN A 57 -40.27 23.18 -18.99
CA GLN A 57 -41.57 22.83 -18.40
C GLN A 57 -41.97 23.73 -17.22
N LEU A 58 -41.04 24.55 -16.67
CA LEU A 58 -41.34 25.40 -15.54
C LEU A 58 -41.90 26.77 -16.01
N PRO A 59 -42.91 27.33 -15.29
CA PRO A 59 -43.40 28.69 -15.52
C PRO A 59 -42.26 29.71 -15.34
N ALA A 60 -42.39 30.84 -16.05
CA ALA A 60 -41.32 31.84 -16.07
C ALA A 60 -41.08 32.51 -14.70
N ASP A 61 -42.11 32.77 -13.94
CA ASP A 61 -42.07 33.32 -12.60
C ASP A 61 -41.41 32.36 -11.60
N VAL A 62 -41.70 31.06 -11.68
CA VAL A 62 -41.06 29.99 -10.89
C VAL A 62 -39.59 29.90 -11.23
N MET A 63 -39.27 30.01 -12.53
CA MET A 63 -37.87 29.99 -12.99
C MET A 63 -37.09 31.17 -12.43
N ASP A 64 -37.67 32.38 -12.48
CA ASP A 64 -37.02 33.61 -11.99
C ASP A 64 -36.81 33.55 -10.46
N GLU A 65 -37.76 32.99 -9.70
CA GLU A 65 -37.60 32.76 -8.25
C GLU A 65 -36.53 31.70 -7.96
N GLY A 66 -36.50 30.60 -8.72
CA GLY A 66 -35.45 29.58 -8.61
C GLY A 66 -34.05 30.16 -8.91
N ILE A 67 -33.93 30.96 -9.97
CA ILE A 67 -32.68 31.69 -10.29
C ILE A 67 -32.28 32.61 -9.14
N LYS A 68 -33.23 33.34 -8.56
CA LYS A 68 -32.97 34.20 -7.43
C LYS A 68 -32.51 33.47 -6.20
N GLN A 69 -33.05 32.30 -5.91
CA GLN A 69 -32.57 31.41 -4.82
C GLN A 69 -31.14 30.94 -5.08
N ILE A 70 -30.83 30.51 -6.31
CA ILE A 70 -29.47 30.06 -6.68
C ILE A 70 -28.48 31.21 -6.54
N THR A 71 -28.86 32.45 -6.95
CA THR A 71 -27.95 33.61 -6.96
C THR A 71 -27.79 34.31 -5.61
N ASN A 72 -28.61 33.96 -4.59
CA ASN A 72 -28.58 34.58 -3.26
C ASN A 72 -28.41 33.57 -2.14
N ILE A 73 -27.46 32.64 -2.28
CA ILE A 73 -27.16 31.65 -1.25
C ILE A 73 -26.54 32.35 -0.02
N SER A 74 -27.25 32.34 1.13
CA SER A 74 -26.81 32.92 2.39
C SER A 74 -27.38 32.12 3.56
N ILE A 75 -26.92 30.89 3.72
CA ILE A 75 -27.40 29.97 4.76
C ILE A 75 -26.52 30.08 6.02
N GLY A 76 -25.22 30.29 5.85
CA GLY A 76 -24.29 30.32 6.95
C GLY A 76 -22.84 30.52 6.53
N THR A 77 -21.93 29.61 6.96
CA THR A 77 -20.51 29.68 6.57
C THR A 77 -20.32 29.38 5.08
N LEU A 78 -19.12 29.66 4.55
CA LEU A 78 -18.77 29.33 3.17
C LEU A 78 -19.01 27.85 2.86
N GLU A 79 -18.62 26.98 3.77
CA GLU A 79 -18.76 25.53 3.61
C GLU A 79 -20.24 25.13 3.55
N GLN A 80 -21.10 25.73 4.38
CA GLN A 80 -22.55 25.47 4.38
C GLN A 80 -23.21 25.97 3.08
N ASN A 81 -22.86 27.17 2.64
CA ASN A 81 -23.37 27.71 1.37
C ASN A 81 -22.93 26.82 0.19
N ASN A 82 -21.66 26.41 0.18
CA ASN A 82 -21.12 25.55 -0.88
C ASN A 82 -21.71 24.14 -0.84
N GLU A 83 -21.99 23.58 0.34
CA GLU A 83 -22.69 22.30 0.45
C GLU A 83 -24.10 22.38 -0.16
N GLN A 84 -24.86 23.41 0.24
CA GLN A 84 -26.22 23.59 -0.28
C GLN A 84 -26.22 23.75 -1.81
N PHE A 85 -25.30 24.55 -2.34
CA PHE A 85 -25.14 24.66 -3.77
C PHE A 85 -24.77 23.34 -4.44
N THR A 86 -23.87 22.57 -3.83
CA THR A 86 -23.46 21.25 -4.35
C THR A 86 -24.66 20.30 -4.42
N LEU A 87 -25.51 20.31 -3.39
CA LEU A 87 -26.74 19.50 -3.38
C LEU A 87 -27.72 19.94 -4.47
N TRP A 88 -27.93 21.25 -4.66
CA TRP A 88 -28.77 21.75 -5.75
C TRP A 88 -28.19 21.42 -7.13
N MET A 89 -26.89 21.54 -7.29
CA MET A 89 -26.20 21.18 -8.53
C MET A 89 -26.42 19.71 -8.88
N GLN A 90 -26.23 18.81 -7.91
CA GLN A 90 -26.30 17.36 -8.11
C GLN A 90 -27.73 16.83 -8.23
N ASN A 91 -28.68 17.48 -7.55
CA ASN A 91 -30.03 16.93 -7.36
C ASN A 91 -31.14 17.78 -8.04
N GLY A 92 -30.83 19.00 -8.39
CA GLY A 92 -31.80 20.02 -8.76
C GLY A 92 -32.28 20.83 -7.56
N LEU A 93 -32.76 22.03 -7.80
CA LEU A 93 -33.41 22.88 -6.81
C LEU A 93 -34.89 22.55 -6.78
N GLU A 94 -35.45 22.21 -5.62
CA GLU A 94 -36.87 22.01 -5.43
C GLU A 94 -37.60 23.37 -5.47
N VAL A 95 -38.58 23.47 -6.35
CA VAL A 95 -39.40 24.68 -6.51
C VAL A 95 -40.88 24.31 -6.38
N GLU A 96 -41.60 25.10 -5.60
CA GLU A 96 -43.02 24.95 -5.38
C GLU A 96 -43.80 26.03 -6.13
N PHE A 97 -44.90 25.69 -6.78
CA PHE A 97 -45.71 26.62 -7.52
C PHE A 97 -47.17 26.17 -7.63
N LEU A 98 -48.05 27.12 -7.88
CA LEU A 98 -49.45 26.85 -8.12
C LEU A 98 -49.69 26.68 -9.63
N GLN A 99 -50.26 25.53 -10.01
CA GLN A 99 -50.73 25.29 -11.36
C GLN A 99 -52.19 24.78 -11.31
N ASP A 100 -53.09 25.48 -12.02
CA ASP A 100 -54.53 25.16 -12.06
C ASP A 100 -55.20 25.12 -10.65
N GLY A 101 -54.67 25.89 -9.71
CA GLY A 101 -55.16 25.96 -8.32
C GLY A 101 -54.65 24.82 -7.40
N GLU A 102 -53.79 23.96 -7.89
CA GLU A 102 -53.12 22.91 -7.13
C GLU A 102 -51.66 23.27 -6.86
N GLU A 103 -51.16 23.02 -5.64
CA GLU A 103 -49.72 23.13 -5.30
C GLU A 103 -48.95 22.00 -5.99
N ARG A 104 -47.94 22.35 -6.73
CA ARG A 104 -47.04 21.40 -7.40
C ARG A 104 -45.62 21.67 -7.00
N THR A 105 -44.84 20.61 -6.90
CA THR A 105 -43.42 20.66 -6.66
C THR A 105 -42.69 20.12 -7.90
N ALA A 106 -41.64 20.80 -8.34
CA ALA A 106 -40.77 20.33 -9.41
C ALA A 106 -39.32 20.54 -9.08
N LEU A 107 -38.44 19.81 -9.74
CA LEU A 107 -36.99 20.00 -9.62
C LEU A 107 -36.48 20.84 -10.78
N MET A 108 -35.97 22.00 -10.47
CA MET A 108 -35.24 22.87 -11.41
C MET A 108 -33.81 22.36 -11.56
N ARG A 109 -33.47 21.86 -12.73
CA ARG A 109 -32.12 21.34 -13.04
C ARG A 109 -31.16 22.47 -13.31
N LEU A 110 -29.98 22.46 -12.67
CA LEU A 110 -28.89 23.41 -12.91
C LEU A 110 -27.95 22.89 -14.00
N ILE A 111 -27.80 21.57 -14.08
CA ILE A 111 -26.94 20.85 -15.02
C ILE A 111 -27.72 19.66 -15.59
N ASP A 112 -27.57 19.38 -16.89
CA ASP A 112 -28.02 18.14 -17.50
C ASP A 112 -26.84 17.15 -17.54
N PHE A 113 -26.81 16.18 -16.63
CA PHE A 113 -25.74 15.20 -16.50
C PHE A 113 -25.80 14.10 -17.55
N ASP A 114 -26.99 13.84 -18.09
CA ASP A 114 -27.23 12.79 -19.07
C ASP A 114 -26.88 13.24 -20.50
N HIS A 115 -27.03 14.55 -20.78
CA HIS A 115 -26.89 15.15 -22.10
C HIS A 115 -25.90 16.32 -22.06
N PRO A 116 -24.56 16.08 -22.14
CA PRO A 116 -23.55 17.11 -22.07
C PRO A 116 -23.76 18.27 -23.05
N GLU A 117 -24.24 17.96 -24.25
CA GLU A 117 -24.51 18.91 -25.31
C GLU A 117 -25.62 19.94 -24.99
N ARG A 118 -26.40 19.68 -23.94
CA ARG A 118 -27.40 20.62 -23.43
C ARG A 118 -26.85 21.62 -22.44
N ASN A 119 -25.60 21.46 -22.01
CA ASN A 119 -24.95 22.41 -21.14
C ASN A 119 -24.09 23.38 -21.95
N LEU A 120 -23.85 24.56 -21.39
CA LEU A 120 -22.88 25.52 -21.90
C LEU A 120 -21.59 25.39 -21.09
N PHE A 121 -20.58 24.80 -21.69
CA PHE A 121 -19.23 24.78 -21.13
C PHE A 121 -18.45 25.97 -21.62
N LYS A 122 -17.93 26.78 -20.70
CA LYS A 122 -17.17 27.97 -21.01
C LYS A 122 -15.95 28.12 -20.12
N VAL A 123 -14.82 28.51 -20.67
CA VAL A 123 -13.65 28.93 -19.92
C VAL A 123 -13.53 30.43 -20.05
N VAL A 124 -13.37 31.12 -18.94
CA VAL A 124 -13.18 32.58 -18.87
C VAL A 124 -11.89 32.85 -18.13
N ASN A 125 -10.97 33.58 -18.77
CA ASN A 125 -9.76 34.04 -18.11
C ASN A 125 -9.95 35.41 -17.49
N GLN A 126 -9.07 35.79 -16.57
CA GLN A 126 -9.02 37.10 -15.93
C GLN A 126 -10.36 37.51 -15.30
N TRP A 127 -11.07 36.57 -14.66
CA TRP A 127 -12.38 36.74 -14.06
C TRP A 127 -12.32 37.58 -12.79
N ARG A 128 -12.85 38.82 -12.86
CA ARG A 128 -12.85 39.78 -11.76
C ARG A 128 -14.09 39.63 -10.88
N VAL A 129 -13.90 39.60 -9.56
CA VAL A 129 -14.99 39.63 -8.57
C VAL A 129 -14.68 40.69 -7.50
N GLU A 130 -15.71 41.45 -7.14
CA GLU A 130 -15.65 42.50 -6.12
C GLU A 130 -16.56 42.17 -4.94
N GLU A 131 -15.96 41.92 -3.79
CA GLU A 131 -16.70 41.70 -2.54
C GLU A 131 -15.98 42.44 -1.40
N TYR A 132 -15.30 41.72 -0.46
CA TYR A 132 -14.50 42.43 0.57
C TYR A 132 -13.24 43.06 -0.03
N LYS A 133 -12.76 42.49 -1.14
CA LYS A 133 -11.66 43.01 -1.95
C LYS A 133 -11.99 42.78 -3.42
N ASN A 134 -11.32 43.53 -4.28
CA ASN A 134 -11.36 43.31 -5.72
C ASN A 134 -10.28 42.26 -6.05
N LYS A 135 -10.69 41.14 -6.60
CA LYS A 135 -9.80 40.02 -6.98
C LYS A 135 -10.07 39.60 -8.42
N ARG A 136 -9.06 39.06 -9.04
CA ARG A 136 -9.07 38.57 -10.40
C ARG A 136 -8.42 37.20 -10.42
N CYS A 137 -9.22 36.22 -10.82
CA CYS A 137 -8.75 34.82 -10.97
C CYS A 137 -8.18 34.66 -12.39
N ASP A 138 -7.11 33.89 -12.52
CA ASP A 138 -6.46 33.63 -13.82
C ASP A 138 -7.43 32.99 -14.80
N MET A 139 -8.05 31.85 -14.39
CA MET A 139 -9.08 31.19 -15.20
C MET A 139 -10.22 30.66 -14.32
N VAL A 140 -11.45 30.73 -14.89
CA VAL A 140 -12.62 30.09 -14.27
C VAL A 140 -13.31 29.21 -15.31
N VAL A 141 -13.57 27.95 -14.97
CA VAL A 141 -14.37 27.05 -15.78
C VAL A 141 -15.82 27.14 -15.33
N MET A 142 -16.67 27.50 -16.25
CA MET A 142 -18.09 27.67 -16.03
C MET A 142 -18.89 26.59 -16.73
N VAL A 143 -19.94 26.12 -16.07
CA VAL A 143 -20.99 25.31 -16.69
C VAL A 143 -22.31 26.03 -16.48
N ASN A 144 -23.02 26.33 -17.58
CA ASN A 144 -24.29 27.05 -17.57
C ASN A 144 -24.20 28.42 -16.85
N GLY A 145 -23.08 29.11 -16.95
CA GLY A 145 -22.82 30.38 -16.28
C GLY A 145 -22.46 30.32 -14.81
N LEU A 146 -22.39 29.10 -14.22
CA LEU A 146 -21.97 28.85 -12.83
C LEU A 146 -20.46 28.64 -12.75
N PRO A 147 -19.73 29.35 -11.89
CA PRO A 147 -18.26 29.30 -11.80
C PRO A 147 -17.82 28.08 -10.97
N LEU A 148 -17.78 26.91 -11.60
CA LEU A 148 -17.59 25.65 -10.88
C LEU A 148 -16.13 25.37 -10.54
N VAL A 149 -15.17 25.78 -11.38
CA VAL A 149 -13.75 25.53 -11.12
C VAL A 149 -12.95 26.81 -11.24
N VAL A 150 -12.16 27.12 -10.21
CA VAL A 150 -11.19 28.21 -10.23
C VAL A 150 -9.80 27.59 -10.46
N VAL A 151 -9.10 28.09 -11.46
CA VAL A 151 -7.75 27.69 -11.83
C VAL A 151 -6.81 28.86 -11.54
N GLU A 152 -5.80 28.61 -10.73
CA GLU A 152 -4.74 29.56 -10.43
C GLU A 152 -3.42 29.06 -11.02
N LEU A 153 -2.77 29.89 -11.78
CA LEU A 153 -1.56 29.57 -12.51
C LEU A 153 -0.35 30.28 -11.90
N LYS A 154 0.81 29.69 -12.07
CA LYS A 154 2.10 30.33 -11.76
C LYS A 154 3.07 30.15 -12.92
N SER A 155 4.06 31.00 -12.95
CA SER A 155 5.03 31.00 -14.04
C SER A 155 5.90 29.75 -14.04
N ALA A 156 5.90 29.02 -15.15
CA ALA A 156 6.70 27.81 -15.34
C ALA A 156 8.23 28.01 -15.34
N ILE A 157 8.69 29.24 -15.43
CA ILE A 157 10.12 29.58 -15.53
C ILE A 157 10.63 30.44 -14.36
N SER A 158 9.80 30.70 -13.34
CA SER A 158 10.19 31.42 -12.15
C SER A 158 10.47 30.40 -11.03
N GLU A 159 11.71 30.33 -10.56
CA GLU A 159 12.10 29.46 -9.44
C GLU A 159 11.39 29.84 -8.12
N ASP A 160 10.93 31.09 -8.01
CA ASP A 160 10.27 31.61 -6.81
C ASP A 160 8.73 31.47 -6.84
N ALA A 161 8.13 30.98 -7.92
CA ALA A 161 6.68 30.88 -8.09
C ALA A 161 6.23 29.41 -8.22
N THR A 162 5.67 28.85 -7.16
CA THR A 162 5.35 27.43 -7.02
C THR A 162 3.84 27.17 -6.94
N VAL A 163 3.42 25.91 -7.05
CA VAL A 163 2.05 25.47 -6.77
C VAL A 163 1.60 25.81 -5.34
N GLU A 164 2.53 25.94 -4.38
CA GLU A 164 2.24 26.37 -3.02
C GLU A 164 1.76 27.83 -2.98
N ASP A 165 2.33 28.68 -3.83
CA ASP A 165 1.92 30.08 -3.93
C ASP A 165 0.57 30.20 -4.63
N ALA A 166 0.29 29.37 -5.63
CA ALA A 166 -1.04 29.25 -6.21
C ALA A 166 -2.07 28.81 -5.14
N TYR A 167 -1.73 27.86 -4.29
CA TYR A 167 -2.60 27.44 -3.19
C TYR A 167 -2.86 28.58 -2.19
N LYS A 168 -1.82 29.31 -1.76
CA LYS A 168 -1.97 30.49 -0.88
C LYS A 168 -2.89 31.54 -1.53
N GLN A 169 -2.78 31.71 -2.84
CA GLN A 169 -3.62 32.67 -3.58
C GLN A 169 -5.09 32.20 -3.61
N ILE A 170 -5.37 30.92 -3.83
CA ILE A 170 -6.73 30.36 -3.72
C ILE A 170 -7.28 30.59 -2.30
N LYS A 171 -6.50 30.38 -1.24
CA LYS A 171 -6.92 30.65 0.15
C LYS A 171 -7.18 32.14 0.39
N ASN A 172 -6.39 33.01 -0.21
CA ASN A 172 -6.64 34.47 -0.17
C ASN A 172 -7.95 34.82 -0.88
N TYR A 173 -8.25 34.21 -2.04
CA TYR A 173 -9.53 34.42 -2.74
C TYR A 173 -10.71 33.97 -1.88
N GLN A 174 -10.65 32.81 -1.23
CA GLN A 174 -11.69 32.31 -0.34
C GLN A 174 -12.03 33.30 0.79
N GLN A 175 -11.03 34.05 1.29
CA GLN A 175 -11.23 35.10 2.30
C GLN A 175 -11.70 36.43 1.72
N SER A 176 -11.29 36.75 0.52
CA SER A 176 -11.51 38.08 -0.09
C SER A 176 -12.80 38.15 -0.91
N ILE A 177 -13.18 37.07 -1.54
CA ILE A 177 -14.34 36.93 -2.45
C ILE A 177 -15.07 35.61 -2.23
N PRO A 178 -15.52 35.29 -0.97
CA PRO A 178 -16.14 34.00 -0.61
C PRO A 178 -17.37 33.68 -1.45
N SER A 179 -18.09 34.66 -1.97
CA SER A 179 -19.27 34.43 -2.82
C SER A 179 -18.94 33.57 -4.05
N LEU A 180 -17.78 33.77 -4.67
CA LEU A 180 -17.33 32.93 -5.78
C LEU A 180 -17.22 31.45 -5.36
N PHE A 181 -16.69 31.22 -4.17
CA PHE A 181 -16.43 29.87 -3.66
C PHE A 181 -17.69 29.19 -3.10
N SER A 182 -18.79 29.91 -2.93
CA SER A 182 -20.09 29.30 -2.66
C SER A 182 -20.56 28.38 -3.81
N TYR A 183 -20.16 28.70 -5.06
CA TYR A 183 -20.47 27.92 -6.27
C TYR A 183 -19.37 26.96 -6.70
N ASN A 184 -18.22 26.99 -6.03
CA ASN A 184 -17.03 26.26 -6.46
C ASN A 184 -17.17 24.76 -6.20
N ALA A 185 -16.98 23.94 -7.21
CA ALA A 185 -16.92 22.50 -7.10
C ALA A 185 -15.54 22.04 -6.58
N PHE A 186 -14.48 22.51 -7.22
CA PHE A 186 -13.09 22.28 -6.83
C PHE A 186 -12.18 23.38 -7.42
N ASN A 187 -10.92 23.40 -7.00
CA ASN A 187 -9.91 24.32 -7.47
C ASN A 187 -8.78 23.58 -8.15
N VAL A 188 -8.12 24.22 -9.10
CA VAL A 188 -6.90 23.73 -9.73
C VAL A 188 -5.77 24.71 -9.48
N ILE A 189 -4.62 24.22 -9.12
CA ILE A 189 -3.37 24.97 -8.99
C ILE A 189 -2.34 24.38 -9.94
N SER A 190 -1.60 25.21 -10.67
CA SER A 190 -0.62 24.73 -11.63
C SER A 190 0.52 25.72 -11.84
N ASP A 191 1.73 25.18 -11.98
CA ASP A 191 2.91 25.90 -12.47
C ASP A 191 3.47 25.26 -13.77
N MET A 192 2.64 24.49 -14.48
CA MET A 192 2.95 23.69 -15.66
C MET A 192 3.75 22.42 -15.36
N SER A 193 4.72 22.46 -14.45
CA SER A 193 5.49 21.29 -14.02
C SER A 193 4.66 20.38 -13.10
N GLU A 194 3.77 21.00 -12.35
CA GLU A 194 2.88 20.33 -11.42
C GLU A 194 1.46 20.89 -11.54
N THR A 195 0.47 20.02 -11.64
CA THR A 195 -0.95 20.41 -11.75
C THR A 195 -1.78 19.55 -10.82
N ARG A 196 -2.49 20.20 -9.86
CA ARG A 196 -3.27 19.51 -8.82
C ARG A 196 -4.66 20.09 -8.65
N ALA A 197 -5.62 19.23 -8.31
CA ALA A 197 -6.99 19.63 -7.95
C ALA A 197 -7.27 19.41 -6.47
N GLY A 198 -8.04 20.29 -5.87
CA GLY A 198 -8.50 20.19 -4.49
C GLY A 198 -9.75 21.00 -4.22
N THR A 199 -10.37 20.80 -3.06
CA THR A 199 -11.61 21.46 -2.69
C THR A 199 -11.37 22.70 -1.81
N ILE A 200 -12.43 23.46 -1.54
CA ILE A 200 -12.38 24.64 -0.67
C ILE A 200 -11.86 24.33 0.74
N THR A 201 -12.12 23.13 1.25
CA THR A 201 -11.70 22.67 2.58
C THR A 201 -10.37 21.93 2.57
N ALA A 202 -9.84 21.56 1.40
CA ALA A 202 -8.63 20.78 1.29
C ALA A 202 -7.39 21.60 1.71
N LYS A 203 -6.47 20.92 2.44
CA LYS A 203 -5.11 21.40 2.63
C LYS A 203 -4.27 21.03 1.41
N LEU A 204 -3.10 21.66 1.23
CA LEU A 204 -2.23 21.43 0.08
C LEU A 204 -1.91 19.95 -0.16
N GLU A 205 -1.65 19.18 0.93
CA GLU A 205 -1.31 17.76 0.86
C GLU A 205 -2.49 16.87 0.38
N ARG A 206 -3.66 17.46 0.22
CA ARG A 206 -4.87 16.81 -0.31
C ARG A 206 -5.24 17.29 -1.71
N TYR A 207 -4.45 18.18 -2.30
CA TYR A 207 -4.54 18.47 -3.71
C TYR A 207 -3.83 17.35 -4.47
N MET A 208 -4.52 16.75 -5.42
CA MET A 208 -4.06 15.54 -6.12
C MET A 208 -3.93 15.79 -7.62
N GLU A 209 -2.95 15.16 -8.22
CA GLU A 209 -2.75 15.13 -9.67
C GLU A 209 -3.77 14.19 -10.34
N TRP A 210 -3.94 14.37 -11.64
CA TRP A 210 -4.73 13.47 -12.49
C TRP A 210 -3.84 12.91 -13.59
N LYS A 211 -3.38 11.66 -13.45
CA LYS A 211 -2.26 11.08 -14.21
C LYS A 211 -2.65 10.23 -15.42
N THR A 212 -3.92 10.19 -15.81
CA THR A 212 -4.36 9.40 -16.95
C THR A 212 -5.58 10.00 -17.63
N VAL A 213 -5.64 9.86 -18.95
CA VAL A 213 -6.78 10.31 -19.76
C VAL A 213 -7.86 9.23 -19.86
N ASP A 214 -7.48 7.95 -19.88
CA ASP A 214 -8.36 6.81 -20.17
C ASP A 214 -8.43 5.74 -19.08
N GLY A 215 -7.68 5.92 -17.98
CA GLY A 215 -7.62 4.97 -16.88
C GLY A 215 -6.55 3.88 -17.07
N SER A 216 -5.71 3.99 -18.08
CA SER A 216 -4.48 3.21 -18.20
C SER A 216 -3.40 3.85 -17.32
N TYR A 217 -2.79 3.03 -16.44
CA TYR A 217 -1.71 3.51 -15.58
C TYR A 217 -0.38 3.40 -16.30
N GLU A 218 -0.12 4.30 -17.23
CA GLU A 218 1.24 4.47 -17.74
C GLU A 218 2.06 5.25 -16.71
N SER A 219 3.29 4.79 -16.46
CA SER A 219 4.19 5.46 -15.54
C SER A 219 4.74 6.72 -16.21
N THR A 220 4.00 7.79 -16.12
CA THR A 220 4.59 9.10 -16.32
C THR A 220 5.21 9.51 -15.00
N LEU A 221 6.55 9.61 -14.97
CA LEU A 221 7.31 10.18 -13.85
C LEU A 221 6.92 11.65 -13.58
N PHE A 222 6.29 12.29 -14.56
CA PHE A 222 5.76 13.64 -14.47
C PHE A 222 4.31 13.64 -14.92
N ALA A 223 3.42 14.19 -14.10
CA ALA A 223 2.08 14.52 -14.53
C ALA A 223 2.18 15.69 -15.50
N ASP A 224 2.07 15.41 -16.78
CA ASP A 224 1.93 16.43 -17.80
C ASP A 224 0.61 17.19 -17.55
N TYR A 225 0.68 18.53 -17.51
CA TYR A 225 -0.51 19.40 -17.38
C TYR A 225 -1.59 19.03 -18.41
N ARG A 226 -1.20 18.64 -19.60
CA ARG A 226 -2.08 18.22 -20.69
C ARG A 226 -2.90 16.98 -20.29
N THR A 227 -2.23 15.96 -19.74
CA THR A 227 -2.88 14.75 -19.24
C THR A 227 -3.86 15.07 -18.11
N PHE A 228 -3.52 16.02 -17.24
CA PHE A 228 -4.41 16.46 -16.17
C PHE A 228 -5.69 17.09 -16.74
N PHE A 229 -5.58 18.10 -17.63
CA PHE A 229 -6.74 18.80 -18.16
C PHE A 229 -7.57 17.92 -19.10
N LEU A 230 -6.96 17.19 -20.02
CA LEU A 230 -7.68 16.24 -20.88
C LEU A 230 -8.32 15.09 -20.07
N GLY A 231 -7.63 14.66 -19.00
CA GLY A 231 -8.12 13.60 -18.12
C GLY A 231 -9.29 14.04 -17.25
N MET A 232 -9.31 15.25 -16.75
CA MET A 232 -10.33 15.70 -15.79
C MET A 232 -11.45 16.52 -16.42
N PHE A 233 -11.17 17.30 -17.48
CA PHE A 233 -12.09 18.30 -18.06
C PHE A 233 -12.77 17.86 -19.36
N GLN A 234 -12.58 16.61 -19.80
CA GLN A 234 -13.45 16.08 -20.86
C GLN A 234 -14.91 16.21 -20.38
N GLN A 235 -15.78 16.82 -21.18
CA GLN A 235 -17.11 17.32 -20.75
C GLN A 235 -17.94 16.27 -20.00
N GLN A 236 -18.09 15.06 -20.57
CA GLN A 236 -18.85 13.98 -19.92
C GLN A 236 -18.22 13.56 -18.59
N ARG A 237 -16.87 13.52 -18.52
CA ARG A 237 -16.17 13.13 -17.29
C ARG A 237 -16.25 14.22 -16.23
N LEU A 238 -16.13 15.49 -16.62
CA LEU A 238 -16.35 16.57 -15.67
C LEU A 238 -17.74 16.51 -15.06
N LEU A 239 -18.78 16.27 -15.88
CA LEU A 239 -20.14 16.10 -15.40
C LEU A 239 -20.28 14.92 -14.44
N ASP A 240 -19.68 13.77 -14.78
CA ASP A 240 -19.71 12.59 -13.92
C ASP A 240 -18.98 12.85 -12.57
N ILE A 241 -17.85 13.57 -12.58
CA ILE A 241 -17.15 13.99 -11.36
C ILE A 241 -18.04 14.90 -10.52
N LEU A 242 -18.66 15.91 -11.11
CA LEU A 242 -19.54 16.86 -10.43
C LEU A 242 -20.74 16.17 -9.78
N GLN A 243 -21.34 15.22 -10.47
CA GLN A 243 -22.51 14.51 -9.99
C GLN A 243 -22.20 13.43 -8.96
N ASN A 244 -21.18 12.61 -9.22
CA ASN A 244 -21.01 11.31 -8.56
C ASN A 244 -19.75 11.16 -7.72
N PHE A 245 -18.84 12.18 -7.75
CA PHE A 245 -17.51 12.04 -7.15
C PHE A 245 -17.07 13.25 -6.32
N ILE A 246 -18.03 14.07 -5.91
CA ILE A 246 -17.85 15.16 -4.94
C ILE A 246 -18.86 14.96 -3.82
N CYS A 247 -18.39 14.88 -2.58
CA CYS A 247 -19.25 14.73 -1.40
C CYS A 247 -18.75 15.55 -0.21
N PHE A 248 -19.60 15.68 0.81
CA PHE A 248 -19.24 16.28 2.10
C PHE A 248 -19.18 15.20 3.18
N ASP A 249 -18.09 15.19 3.94
CA ASP A 249 -17.93 14.46 5.20
C ASP A 249 -18.23 15.41 6.36
N LYS A 250 -19.31 15.13 7.09
CA LYS A 250 -19.78 15.97 8.22
C LYS A 250 -19.41 15.35 9.55
N ASN A 251 -18.43 15.90 10.24
CA ASN A 251 -18.01 15.41 11.54
C ASN A 251 -18.10 16.49 12.62
N GLN A 252 -19.05 16.34 13.56
CA GLN A 252 -19.21 17.23 14.70
C GLN A 252 -19.20 18.73 14.36
N GLY A 253 -19.95 19.11 13.31
CA GLY A 253 -20.05 20.51 12.84
C GLY A 253 -18.88 20.98 11.98
N LYS A 254 -17.90 20.13 11.70
CA LYS A 254 -16.84 20.39 10.70
C LYS A 254 -17.23 19.79 9.37
N TYR A 255 -17.07 20.57 8.32
CA TYR A 255 -17.35 20.18 6.93
C TYR A 255 -16.04 19.91 6.20
N ALA A 256 -15.90 18.75 5.60
CA ALA A 256 -14.81 18.43 4.69
C ALA A 256 -15.39 18.09 3.32
N LYS A 257 -15.20 18.96 2.35
CA LYS A 257 -15.55 18.67 0.95
C LYS A 257 -14.49 17.76 0.33
N ILE A 258 -14.91 16.67 -0.26
CA ILE A 258 -14.06 15.62 -0.80
C ILE A 258 -14.22 15.58 -2.32
N LEU A 259 -13.12 15.55 -3.04
CA LEU A 259 -13.02 15.30 -4.46
C LEU A 259 -12.34 13.96 -4.67
N THR A 260 -12.82 13.17 -5.62
CA THR A 260 -12.19 11.90 -5.99
C THR A 260 -10.80 12.08 -6.55
N ALA A 261 -9.92 11.10 -6.30
CA ALA A 261 -8.69 10.94 -7.04
C ALA A 261 -8.92 10.12 -8.33
N TYR A 262 -8.04 10.27 -9.32
CA TYR A 262 -8.18 9.58 -10.61
C TYR A 262 -8.28 8.05 -10.48
N HIS A 263 -7.47 7.43 -9.61
CA HIS A 263 -7.50 5.99 -9.38
C HIS A 263 -8.84 5.52 -8.78
N GLN A 264 -9.46 6.33 -7.91
CA GLN A 264 -10.79 6.03 -7.35
C GLN A 264 -11.88 6.15 -8.43
N TYR A 265 -11.81 7.20 -9.25
CA TYR A 265 -12.75 7.44 -10.36
C TYR A 265 -12.80 6.24 -11.31
N TYR A 266 -11.65 5.85 -11.85
CA TYR A 266 -11.59 4.76 -12.83
C TYR A 266 -11.90 3.40 -12.22
N ALA A 267 -11.44 3.13 -11.00
CA ALA A 267 -11.72 1.87 -10.32
C ALA A 267 -13.21 1.69 -10.01
N VAL A 268 -13.88 2.75 -9.55
CA VAL A 268 -15.34 2.73 -9.30
C VAL A 268 -16.10 2.53 -10.62
N GLY A 269 -15.70 3.20 -11.71
CA GLY A 269 -16.27 3.02 -13.02
C GLY A 269 -16.19 1.57 -13.52
N LYS A 270 -14.99 0.95 -13.38
CA LYS A 270 -14.77 -0.47 -13.70
C LYS A 270 -15.63 -1.40 -12.83
N ALA A 271 -15.75 -1.09 -11.52
CA ALA A 271 -16.58 -1.86 -10.59
C ALA A 271 -18.06 -1.84 -11.01
N LEU A 272 -18.59 -0.67 -11.37
CA LEU A 272 -19.97 -0.53 -11.83
C LEU A 272 -20.24 -1.30 -13.12
N GLN A 273 -19.32 -1.25 -14.07
CA GLN A 273 -19.44 -2.00 -15.32
C GLN A 273 -19.53 -3.51 -15.05
N ARG A 274 -18.64 -4.03 -14.17
CA ARG A 274 -18.65 -5.45 -13.80
C ARG A 274 -19.87 -5.85 -12.99
N THR A 275 -20.40 -4.94 -12.16
CA THR A 275 -21.61 -5.20 -11.38
C THR A 275 -22.80 -5.50 -12.28
N ARG A 276 -23.01 -4.75 -13.35
CA ARG A 276 -24.11 -5.00 -14.31
C ARG A 276 -24.05 -6.42 -14.85
N THR A 277 -22.86 -6.86 -15.26
CA THR A 277 -22.67 -8.22 -15.81
C THR A 277 -22.82 -9.29 -14.72
N ALA A 278 -22.34 -9.04 -13.50
CA ALA A 278 -22.37 -10.01 -12.42
C ALA A 278 -23.79 -10.25 -11.87
N VAL A 279 -24.62 -9.21 -11.76
CA VAL A 279 -26.02 -9.32 -11.30
C VAL A 279 -26.87 -10.22 -12.21
N GLU A 280 -26.62 -10.18 -13.50
CA GLU A 280 -27.29 -11.05 -14.50
C GLU A 280 -26.61 -12.43 -14.58
N GLY A 281 -25.36 -12.55 -14.15
CA GLY A 281 -24.52 -13.73 -14.30
C GLY A 281 -24.35 -14.55 -13.00
N ASN A 282 -23.08 -14.77 -12.63
CA ASN A 282 -22.67 -15.66 -11.54
C ASN A 282 -22.56 -14.97 -10.16
N GLY A 283 -22.88 -13.70 -10.05
CA GLY A 283 -22.80 -12.92 -8.81
C GLY A 283 -21.35 -12.60 -8.36
N LYS A 284 -20.34 -12.77 -9.22
CA LYS A 284 -18.96 -12.44 -8.92
C LYS A 284 -18.58 -11.13 -9.61
N ILE A 285 -18.53 -10.02 -8.86
CA ILE A 285 -18.22 -8.69 -9.41
C ILE A 285 -16.70 -8.55 -9.58
N GLY A 286 -15.92 -8.92 -8.57
CA GLY A 286 -14.49 -8.90 -8.59
C GLY A 286 -13.86 -8.37 -7.30
N VAL A 287 -12.53 -8.18 -7.34
CA VAL A 287 -11.72 -7.67 -6.25
C VAL A 287 -11.23 -6.26 -6.57
N PHE A 288 -11.54 -5.32 -5.69
CA PHE A 288 -11.06 -3.94 -5.73
C PHE A 288 -9.84 -3.84 -4.82
N TRP A 289 -8.65 -3.88 -5.43
CA TRP A 289 -7.41 -3.85 -4.68
C TRP A 289 -6.73 -2.50 -4.77
N HIS A 290 -6.83 -1.74 -3.69
CA HIS A 290 -6.12 -0.49 -3.50
C HIS A 290 -5.36 -0.52 -2.17
N THR A 291 -4.10 -0.11 -2.17
CA THR A 291 -3.25 -0.12 -0.98
C THR A 291 -3.89 0.64 0.19
N GLN A 292 -3.49 0.32 1.41
CA GLN A 292 -4.00 1.05 2.58
C GLN A 292 -3.53 2.51 2.54
N GLY A 293 -4.47 3.43 2.81
CA GLY A 293 -4.21 4.87 2.70
C GLY A 293 -4.64 5.52 1.41
N SER A 294 -4.96 4.75 0.37
CA SER A 294 -5.44 5.24 -0.93
C SER A 294 -6.88 5.77 -0.95
N GLY A 295 -7.60 5.74 0.18
CA GLY A 295 -8.98 6.21 0.27
C GLY A 295 -10.04 5.17 -0.09
N LYS A 296 -9.81 3.85 0.10
CA LYS A 296 -10.78 2.77 -0.17
C LYS A 296 -12.17 3.01 0.39
N SER A 297 -12.27 3.47 1.65
CA SER A 297 -13.58 3.76 2.28
C SER A 297 -14.38 4.79 1.50
N LEU A 298 -13.72 5.80 0.92
CA LEU A 298 -14.37 6.79 0.04
C LEU A 298 -14.74 6.18 -1.31
N SER A 299 -13.90 5.32 -1.88
CA SER A 299 -14.26 4.57 -3.10
C SER A 299 -15.52 3.71 -2.88
N MET A 300 -15.65 3.10 -1.69
CA MET A 300 -16.87 2.37 -1.31
C MET A 300 -18.11 3.28 -1.22
N VAL A 301 -17.95 4.51 -0.67
CA VAL A 301 -19.02 5.52 -0.62
C VAL A 301 -19.42 5.95 -2.04
N PHE A 302 -18.46 6.28 -2.91
CA PHE A 302 -18.74 6.67 -4.31
C PHE A 302 -19.40 5.51 -5.10
N TYR A 303 -18.94 4.29 -4.88
CA TYR A 303 -19.52 3.12 -5.50
C TYR A 303 -20.96 2.86 -5.01
N ALA A 304 -21.19 2.93 -3.69
CA ALA A 304 -22.52 2.78 -3.11
C ALA A 304 -23.49 3.86 -3.59
N HIS A 305 -23.06 5.13 -3.66
CA HIS A 305 -23.84 6.23 -4.22
C HIS A 305 -24.31 5.94 -5.64
N GLN A 306 -23.39 5.52 -6.51
CA GLN A 306 -23.74 5.23 -7.89
C GLN A 306 -24.59 3.96 -8.04
N LEU A 307 -24.45 2.96 -7.15
CA LEU A 307 -25.34 1.81 -7.11
C LEU A 307 -26.77 2.23 -6.76
N VAL A 308 -26.95 3.08 -5.74
CA VAL A 308 -28.27 3.60 -5.34
C VAL A 308 -28.92 4.40 -6.48
N GLN A 309 -28.13 5.18 -7.22
CA GLN A 309 -28.65 5.97 -8.33
C GLN A 309 -29.01 5.15 -9.57
N ARG A 310 -28.12 4.24 -9.97
CA ARG A 310 -28.25 3.51 -11.25
C ARG A 310 -29.04 2.20 -11.12
N LEU A 311 -29.12 1.66 -9.90
CA LEU A 311 -29.81 0.41 -9.56
C LEU A 311 -30.65 0.63 -8.28
N PRO A 312 -31.70 1.47 -8.31
CA PRO A 312 -32.42 1.90 -7.10
C PRO A 312 -33.10 0.75 -6.34
N GLU A 313 -33.28 -0.39 -6.98
CA GLU A 313 -33.88 -1.58 -6.35
C GLU A 313 -32.85 -2.39 -5.54
N VAL A 314 -31.54 -2.08 -5.64
CA VAL A 314 -30.49 -2.84 -4.99
C VAL A 314 -30.43 -2.51 -3.50
N THR A 315 -30.36 -3.56 -2.68
CA THR A 315 -29.99 -3.46 -1.27
C THR A 315 -28.48 -3.72 -1.16
N ILE A 316 -27.75 -2.80 -0.53
CA ILE A 316 -26.29 -2.91 -0.31
C ILE A 316 -26.07 -3.48 1.08
N VAL A 317 -25.28 -4.56 1.18
CA VAL A 317 -24.85 -5.16 2.44
C VAL A 317 -23.35 -4.96 2.56
N VAL A 318 -22.91 -4.15 3.52
CA VAL A 318 -21.48 -3.90 3.79
C VAL A 318 -21.03 -4.84 4.90
N VAL A 319 -20.07 -5.70 4.60
CA VAL A 319 -19.52 -6.70 5.53
C VAL A 319 -18.12 -6.31 5.96
N THR A 320 -17.91 -6.25 7.28
CA THR A 320 -16.63 -5.93 7.90
C THR A 320 -16.13 -7.09 8.75
N ASP A 321 -14.80 -7.16 8.98
CA ASP A 321 -14.18 -8.24 9.77
C ASP A 321 -14.37 -8.05 11.27
N ARG A 322 -14.27 -6.83 11.78
CA ARG A 322 -14.26 -6.51 13.21
C ARG A 322 -15.20 -5.37 13.56
N LYS A 323 -15.75 -5.41 14.78
CA LYS A 323 -16.62 -4.35 15.29
C LYS A 323 -15.98 -2.96 15.28
N ASP A 324 -14.66 -2.85 15.52
CA ASP A 324 -13.96 -1.56 15.50
C ASP A 324 -13.83 -0.99 14.09
N LEU A 325 -13.58 -1.83 13.08
CA LEU A 325 -13.56 -1.45 11.67
C LEU A 325 -14.97 -1.14 11.17
N ASP A 326 -15.96 -1.91 11.63
CA ASP A 326 -17.38 -1.65 11.37
C ASP A 326 -17.75 -0.23 11.80
N ASN A 327 -17.42 0.18 13.01
CA ASN A 327 -17.71 1.52 13.53
C ASN A 327 -17.03 2.64 12.71
N GLN A 328 -15.82 2.43 12.21
CA GLN A 328 -15.09 3.45 11.44
C GLN A 328 -15.69 3.60 10.03
N LEU A 329 -15.90 2.50 9.30
CA LEU A 329 -16.46 2.51 7.95
C LEU A 329 -17.93 2.93 7.99
N PHE A 330 -18.72 2.39 8.93
CA PHE A 330 -20.10 2.79 9.18
C PHE A 330 -20.20 4.30 9.46
N GLY A 331 -19.35 4.81 10.36
CA GLY A 331 -19.28 6.24 10.64
C GLY A 331 -18.96 7.09 9.41
N GLN A 332 -18.11 6.61 8.49
CA GLN A 332 -17.82 7.29 7.22
C GLN A 332 -19.06 7.39 6.33
N PHE A 333 -19.82 6.29 6.21
CA PHE A 333 -21.07 6.26 5.44
C PHE A 333 -22.12 7.17 6.07
N CYS A 334 -22.27 7.16 7.40
CA CYS A 334 -23.21 8.06 8.11
C CYS A 334 -22.87 9.54 7.90
N ARG A 335 -21.57 9.90 7.89
CA ARG A 335 -21.16 11.29 7.63
C ARG A 335 -21.41 11.75 6.20
N CYS A 336 -21.53 10.80 5.24
CA CYS A 336 -21.83 11.05 3.84
C CYS A 336 -23.30 10.71 3.47
N GLN A 337 -24.21 10.60 4.44
CA GLN A 337 -25.58 10.12 4.22
C GLN A 337 -26.39 10.98 3.25
N ASP A 338 -26.17 12.31 3.23
CA ASP A 338 -26.87 13.22 2.31
C ASP A 338 -26.44 12.97 0.85
N PHE A 339 -25.15 12.68 0.62
CA PHE A 339 -24.66 12.27 -0.68
C PHE A 339 -25.19 10.89 -1.08
N LEU A 340 -25.22 9.93 -0.16
CA LEU A 340 -25.74 8.58 -0.38
C LEU A 340 -27.26 8.57 -0.55
N ARG A 341 -28.00 9.59 -0.06
CA ARG A 341 -29.46 9.64 0.02
C ARG A 341 -30.07 8.42 0.70
N GLN A 342 -29.34 7.83 1.59
CA GLN A 342 -29.69 6.64 2.37
C GLN A 342 -29.11 6.77 3.77
N GLU A 343 -29.90 6.39 4.78
CA GLU A 343 -29.41 6.24 6.14
C GLU A 343 -28.85 4.84 6.34
N PRO A 344 -27.53 4.66 6.53
CA PRO A 344 -26.95 3.36 6.78
C PRO A 344 -27.47 2.76 8.10
N GLN A 345 -27.79 1.47 8.08
CA GLN A 345 -28.26 0.72 9.26
C GLN A 345 -27.25 -0.34 9.64
N ASN A 346 -27.01 -0.50 10.95
CA ASN A 346 -26.07 -1.52 11.45
C ASN A 346 -26.84 -2.67 12.11
N ALA A 347 -26.81 -3.85 11.52
CA ALA A 347 -27.42 -5.05 12.07
C ALA A 347 -26.73 -5.48 13.35
N GLN A 348 -27.48 -5.71 14.44
CA GLN A 348 -26.91 -6.05 15.75
C GLN A 348 -26.70 -7.58 15.90
N SER A 349 -27.51 -8.39 15.24
CA SER A 349 -27.46 -9.86 15.26
C SER A 349 -27.73 -10.44 13.87
N ARG A 350 -27.54 -11.77 13.71
CA ARG A 350 -27.98 -12.50 12.50
C ARG A 350 -29.48 -12.38 12.26
N GLU A 351 -30.28 -12.49 13.33
CA GLU A 351 -31.73 -12.37 13.26
C GLU A 351 -32.15 -10.96 12.81
N ASP A 352 -31.49 -9.93 13.35
CA ASP A 352 -31.71 -8.54 12.99
C ASP A 352 -31.33 -8.30 11.51
N LEU A 353 -30.19 -8.83 11.04
CA LEU A 353 -29.81 -8.79 9.61
C LEU A 353 -30.90 -9.43 8.74
N GLY A 354 -31.40 -10.61 9.15
CA GLY A 354 -32.49 -11.30 8.46
C GLY A 354 -33.77 -10.48 8.42
N ASN A 355 -34.10 -9.78 9.50
CA ASN A 355 -35.28 -8.91 9.59
C ASN A 355 -35.13 -7.67 8.70
N LEU A 356 -33.98 -7.01 8.73
CA LEU A 356 -33.68 -5.86 7.87
C LEU A 356 -33.78 -6.23 6.39
N LEU A 357 -33.29 -7.41 6.00
CA LEU A 357 -33.40 -7.91 4.62
C LEU A 357 -34.83 -8.31 4.21
N ARG A 358 -35.63 -8.91 5.12
CA ARG A 358 -37.02 -9.32 4.84
C ARG A 358 -37.97 -8.15 4.78
N ASN A 359 -37.77 -7.16 5.66
CA ASN A 359 -38.66 -5.99 5.74
C ASN A 359 -38.45 -4.99 4.62
N ARG A 360 -37.34 -5.10 3.88
CA ARG A 360 -37.03 -4.29 2.71
C ARG A 360 -37.09 -5.13 1.43
N LYS A 361 -37.92 -4.74 0.48
CA LYS A 361 -37.95 -5.37 -0.84
C LYS A 361 -36.93 -4.81 -1.78
N SER A 362 -36.52 -3.55 -1.56
CA SER A 362 -35.56 -2.80 -2.39
C SER A 362 -34.88 -1.68 -1.60
N GLY A 363 -33.76 -1.22 -2.09
CA GLY A 363 -32.97 -0.11 -1.52
C GLY A 363 -32.33 -0.44 -0.17
N GLY A 364 -31.66 0.55 0.41
CA GLY A 364 -31.03 0.50 1.74
C GLY A 364 -29.58 0.06 1.75
N ILE A 365 -28.86 0.56 2.76
CA ILE A 365 -27.46 0.21 3.04
C ILE A 365 -27.43 -0.40 4.44
N ILE A 366 -27.01 -1.66 4.54
CA ILE A 366 -27.00 -2.43 5.79
C ILE A 366 -25.58 -2.85 6.10
N PHE A 367 -25.09 -2.49 7.27
CA PHE A 367 -23.78 -2.90 7.79
C PHE A 367 -23.92 -4.14 8.66
N THR A 368 -22.92 -5.02 8.57
CA THR A 368 -22.85 -6.24 9.36
C THR A 368 -21.42 -6.73 9.48
N THR A 369 -21.14 -7.56 10.49
CA THR A 369 -19.85 -8.22 10.62
C THR A 369 -19.91 -9.66 10.10
N ILE A 370 -18.78 -10.18 9.66
CA ILE A 370 -18.67 -11.53 9.06
C ILE A 370 -19.12 -12.63 10.02
N GLN A 371 -18.89 -12.45 11.33
CA GLN A 371 -19.26 -13.44 12.36
C GLN A 371 -20.78 -13.70 12.40
N LYS A 372 -21.63 -12.74 12.00
CA LYS A 372 -23.06 -12.93 11.97
C LYS A 372 -23.54 -13.91 10.89
N PHE A 373 -22.67 -14.31 9.98
CA PHE A 373 -22.93 -15.37 9.01
C PHE A 373 -22.58 -16.77 9.54
N GLU A 374 -21.83 -16.89 10.67
CA GLU A 374 -21.52 -18.17 11.31
C GLU A 374 -22.68 -18.82 12.06
N GLU A 375 -23.63 -18.01 12.51
CA GLU A 375 -24.69 -18.40 13.44
C GLU A 375 -25.89 -19.05 12.73
N GLY A 376 -25.74 -20.15 11.99
CA GLY A 376 -26.85 -20.93 11.44
C GLY A 376 -26.78 -21.23 9.94
N ASP A 377 -27.43 -22.30 9.53
CA ASP A 377 -27.29 -22.88 8.19
C ASP A 377 -28.42 -22.46 7.21
N SER A 378 -29.37 -21.61 7.62
CA SER A 378 -30.47 -21.18 6.75
C SER A 378 -30.15 -19.91 5.98
N ALA A 379 -30.59 -19.85 4.72
CA ALA A 379 -30.49 -18.64 3.91
C ALA A 379 -31.23 -17.46 4.56
N LEU A 380 -30.58 -16.32 4.67
CA LEU A 380 -31.16 -15.07 5.18
C LEU A 380 -32.08 -14.42 4.12
N SER A 381 -31.65 -14.48 2.85
CA SER A 381 -32.41 -13.99 1.71
C SER A 381 -31.97 -14.68 0.42
N THR A 382 -32.93 -14.99 -0.46
CA THR A 382 -32.67 -15.52 -1.82
C THR A 382 -32.74 -14.46 -2.91
N ARG A 383 -32.95 -13.20 -2.52
CA ARG A 383 -33.06 -12.05 -3.44
C ARG A 383 -31.81 -11.88 -4.29
N ARG A 384 -32.00 -11.56 -5.58
CA ARG A 384 -30.89 -11.26 -6.50
C ARG A 384 -30.46 -9.79 -6.50
N ASN A 385 -31.33 -8.89 -6.01
CA ASN A 385 -31.02 -7.46 -5.92
C ASN A 385 -30.29 -7.08 -4.62
N ILE A 386 -29.36 -7.93 -4.18
CA ILE A 386 -28.47 -7.67 -3.05
C ILE A 386 -27.05 -7.61 -3.58
N ILE A 387 -26.33 -6.54 -3.27
CA ILE A 387 -24.88 -6.40 -3.52
C ILE A 387 -24.17 -6.42 -2.19
N VAL A 388 -23.24 -7.36 -2.02
CA VAL A 388 -22.44 -7.52 -0.82
C VAL A 388 -21.06 -6.91 -1.08
N MET A 389 -20.73 -5.86 -0.33
CA MET A 389 -19.45 -5.16 -0.34
C MET A 389 -18.66 -5.63 0.87
N THR A 390 -17.61 -6.42 0.68
CA THR A 390 -16.79 -6.95 1.78
C THR A 390 -15.52 -6.14 1.92
N ASP A 391 -15.36 -5.44 3.06
CA ASP A 391 -14.10 -4.76 3.38
C ASP A 391 -13.09 -5.75 3.95
N GLU A 392 -11.81 -5.50 3.72
CA GLU A 392 -10.68 -6.39 4.04
C GLU A 392 -10.97 -7.84 3.58
N ALA A 393 -11.40 -7.96 2.32
CA ALA A 393 -11.92 -9.20 1.73
C ALA A 393 -10.99 -10.42 1.90
N HIS A 394 -9.67 -10.21 2.00
CA HIS A 394 -8.68 -11.24 2.29
C HIS A 394 -8.89 -11.92 3.65
N ARG A 395 -9.55 -11.28 4.63
CA ARG A 395 -9.84 -11.85 5.95
C ARG A 395 -11.10 -12.72 5.96
N SER A 396 -12.01 -12.46 5.05
CA SER A 396 -13.24 -13.25 4.89
C SER A 396 -13.00 -14.66 4.34
N GLN A 397 -11.77 -14.97 3.96
CA GLN A 397 -11.35 -16.18 3.25
C GLN A 397 -10.96 -17.35 4.13
N TYR A 398 -11.07 -17.28 5.44
CA TYR A 398 -10.82 -18.46 6.27
C TYR A 398 -11.83 -19.55 5.92
N GLY A 399 -11.44 -20.28 4.88
CA GLY A 399 -11.80 -21.63 4.64
C GLY A 399 -12.92 -21.90 3.66
N GLU A 400 -12.52 -22.57 2.65
CA GLU A 400 -13.24 -23.75 2.19
C GLU A 400 -13.45 -24.72 3.36
N GLU A 401 -14.25 -25.73 3.16
CA GLU A 401 -14.43 -26.78 4.14
C GLU A 401 -13.07 -27.31 4.62
N HIS A 402 -12.81 -27.20 5.91
CA HIS A 402 -11.61 -27.75 6.54
C HIS A 402 -12.02 -28.64 7.71
N TRP A 403 -11.23 -29.68 7.90
CA TRP A 403 -11.41 -30.58 9.01
C TRP A 403 -10.97 -29.92 10.33
N ASP A 404 -11.90 -29.67 11.25
CA ASP A 404 -11.56 -29.20 12.59
C ASP A 404 -11.20 -30.37 13.50
N ASN A 405 -9.92 -30.50 13.78
CA ASN A 405 -9.38 -31.56 14.64
C ASN A 405 -9.88 -31.51 16.09
N LYS A 406 -10.47 -30.42 16.55
CA LYS A 406 -11.02 -30.27 17.90
C LYS A 406 -12.45 -30.81 17.97
N SER A 407 -13.27 -30.47 17.00
CA SER A 407 -14.68 -30.88 16.94
C SER A 407 -14.92 -32.14 16.11
N LEU A 408 -13.87 -32.66 15.40
CA LEU A 408 -13.96 -33.80 14.47
C LEU A 408 -15.06 -33.59 13.40
N THR A 409 -15.25 -32.38 12.95
CA THR A 409 -16.24 -32.00 11.94
C THR A 409 -15.63 -31.18 10.81
N MET A 410 -16.20 -31.29 9.63
CA MET A 410 -15.92 -30.38 8.52
C MET A 410 -16.53 -29.03 8.84
N LYS A 411 -15.71 -27.99 8.94
CA LYS A 411 -16.18 -26.61 9.09
C LYS A 411 -16.12 -25.88 7.77
N LYS A 412 -17.22 -25.23 7.42
CA LYS A 412 -17.33 -24.36 6.26
C LYS A 412 -16.65 -23.03 6.55
N GLY A 413 -15.97 -22.49 5.58
CA GLY A 413 -15.40 -21.17 5.65
C GLY A 413 -16.41 -20.05 5.64
N PHE A 414 -16.00 -18.86 6.07
CA PHE A 414 -16.85 -17.68 6.14
C PHE A 414 -17.42 -17.29 4.78
N SER A 415 -16.60 -17.32 3.74
CA SER A 415 -17.03 -16.96 2.39
C SER A 415 -18.12 -17.87 1.88
N GLN A 416 -18.02 -19.16 2.15
CA GLN A 416 -19.03 -20.14 1.78
C GLN A 416 -20.33 -19.91 2.58
N LYS A 417 -20.24 -19.69 3.90
CA LYS A 417 -21.40 -19.40 4.75
C LYS A 417 -22.12 -18.11 4.32
N MET A 418 -21.36 -17.10 3.94
CA MET A 418 -21.90 -15.84 3.42
C MET A 418 -22.67 -16.05 2.10
N ARG A 419 -22.12 -16.86 1.18
CA ARG A 419 -22.79 -17.22 -0.06
C ARG A 419 -24.02 -18.09 0.17
N GLU A 420 -23.96 -19.04 1.11
CA GLU A 420 -25.11 -19.87 1.47
C GLU A 420 -26.23 -19.07 2.16
N ALA A 421 -25.85 -18.06 2.97
CA ALA A 421 -26.81 -17.14 3.59
C ALA A 421 -27.48 -16.19 2.57
N LEU A 422 -26.77 -15.82 1.51
CA LEU A 422 -27.23 -14.89 0.47
C LEU A 422 -26.98 -15.47 -0.94
N PRO A 423 -27.60 -16.61 -1.32
CA PRO A 423 -27.25 -17.35 -2.54
C PRO A 423 -27.56 -16.61 -3.84
N GLY A 424 -28.47 -15.64 -3.81
CA GLY A 424 -28.83 -14.81 -4.97
C GLY A 424 -28.01 -13.51 -5.08
N ALA A 425 -27.21 -13.16 -4.09
CA ALA A 425 -26.50 -11.89 -4.05
C ALA A 425 -25.28 -11.85 -4.97
N SER A 426 -24.86 -10.63 -5.34
CA SER A 426 -23.61 -10.36 -6.04
C SER A 426 -22.58 -9.83 -5.05
N PHE A 427 -21.29 -10.24 -5.20
CA PHE A 427 -20.23 -10.00 -4.23
C PHE A 427 -19.08 -9.24 -4.85
N ILE A 428 -18.61 -8.21 -4.13
CA ILE A 428 -17.42 -7.45 -4.44
C ILE A 428 -16.51 -7.41 -3.19
N GLY A 429 -15.21 -7.69 -3.37
CA GLY A 429 -14.22 -7.63 -2.31
C GLY A 429 -13.39 -6.36 -2.41
N PHE A 430 -13.21 -5.64 -1.29
CA PHE A 430 -12.27 -4.52 -1.16
C PHE A 430 -11.11 -4.97 -0.28
N THR A 431 -9.89 -4.74 -0.74
CA THR A 431 -8.70 -5.11 0.04
C THR A 431 -7.57 -4.11 -0.16
N GLY A 432 -6.77 -3.89 0.89
CA GLY A 432 -5.56 -3.07 0.83
C GLY A 432 -4.29 -3.87 0.61
N THR A 433 -4.39 -5.17 0.73
CA THR A 433 -3.23 -6.05 0.79
C THR A 433 -3.53 -7.35 0.07
N PRO A 434 -2.90 -7.62 -1.07
CA PRO A 434 -3.00 -8.93 -1.70
C PRO A 434 -2.32 -9.98 -0.81
N ILE A 435 -2.81 -11.19 -0.84
CA ILE A 435 -2.18 -12.33 -0.18
C ILE A 435 -1.67 -13.26 -1.27
N SER A 436 -0.36 -13.48 -1.34
CA SER A 436 0.31 -14.15 -2.45
C SER A 436 -0.19 -15.55 -2.75
N ASP A 437 -0.38 -16.39 -1.74
CA ASP A 437 -0.77 -17.80 -1.93
C ASP A 437 -2.24 -18.09 -1.62
N ARG A 438 -2.93 -17.14 -0.93
CA ARG A 438 -4.34 -17.24 -0.54
C ARG A 438 -5.27 -16.36 -1.40
N ASP A 439 -4.71 -15.49 -2.23
CA ASP A 439 -5.46 -14.58 -3.10
C ASP A 439 -6.22 -15.29 -4.22
N ARG A 440 -5.83 -16.51 -4.56
CA ARG A 440 -6.62 -17.34 -5.47
C ARG A 440 -8.01 -17.63 -4.91
N ASP A 441 -8.10 -17.74 -3.58
CA ASP A 441 -9.39 -17.91 -2.89
C ASP A 441 -10.23 -16.63 -2.95
N THR A 442 -9.62 -15.43 -2.97
CA THR A 442 -10.34 -14.16 -3.14
C THR A 442 -10.95 -14.05 -4.53
N GLU A 443 -10.18 -14.36 -5.57
CA GLU A 443 -10.68 -14.39 -6.93
C GLU A 443 -11.76 -15.47 -7.13
N GLU A 444 -11.64 -16.58 -6.44
CA GLU A 444 -12.64 -17.65 -6.50
C GLU A 444 -13.98 -17.22 -5.90
N VAL A 445 -13.95 -16.45 -4.82
CA VAL A 445 -15.17 -15.94 -4.15
C VAL A 445 -15.75 -14.73 -4.86
N PHE A 446 -14.93 -13.74 -5.16
CA PHE A 446 -15.38 -12.44 -5.63
C PHE A 446 -15.27 -12.25 -7.15
N GLY A 447 -14.43 -13.02 -7.84
CA GLY A 447 -14.04 -12.84 -9.24
C GLY A 447 -12.70 -12.11 -9.38
N ASN A 448 -12.24 -11.95 -10.63
CA ASN A 448 -10.93 -11.36 -10.96
C ASN A 448 -10.78 -9.92 -10.46
N TYR A 449 -9.53 -9.47 -10.33
CA TYR A 449 -9.25 -8.07 -9.97
C TYR A 449 -9.93 -7.08 -10.91
N ILE A 450 -10.62 -6.10 -10.30
CA ILE A 450 -11.27 -4.99 -11.01
C ILE A 450 -10.25 -3.93 -11.33
N ASP A 451 -9.49 -3.56 -10.32
CA ASP A 451 -8.45 -2.53 -10.38
C ASP A 451 -7.38 -2.80 -9.34
N VAL A 452 -6.15 -2.37 -9.65
CA VAL A 452 -4.98 -2.54 -8.78
C VAL A 452 -4.28 -1.19 -8.65
N TYR A 453 -4.25 -0.67 -7.43
CA TYR A 453 -3.50 0.54 -7.05
C TYR A 453 -2.52 0.18 -5.94
N ASP A 454 -1.29 -0.11 -6.33
CA ASP A 454 -0.26 -0.65 -5.43
C ASP A 454 0.41 0.43 -4.56
N MET A 455 1.33 0.00 -3.67
CA MET A 455 2.02 0.90 -2.76
C MET A 455 3.00 1.82 -3.49
N SER A 456 3.67 1.35 -4.54
CA SER A 456 4.61 2.16 -5.32
C SER A 456 3.89 3.31 -5.97
N GLN A 457 2.78 3.02 -6.66
CA GLN A 457 1.97 4.04 -7.29
C GLN A 457 1.39 5.03 -6.28
N ALA A 458 0.98 4.55 -5.10
CA ALA A 458 0.47 5.41 -4.03
C ALA A 458 1.55 6.34 -3.45
N VAL A 459 2.82 5.93 -3.41
CA VAL A 459 3.95 6.78 -3.03
C VAL A 459 4.26 7.78 -4.14
N ASP A 460 4.32 7.34 -5.40
CA ASP A 460 4.56 8.20 -6.56
C ASP A 460 3.47 9.29 -6.72
N ASP A 461 2.25 8.98 -6.30
CA ASP A 461 1.12 9.91 -6.32
C ASP A 461 1.04 10.79 -5.06
N GLY A 462 1.94 10.59 -4.10
CA GLY A 462 1.89 11.29 -2.81
C GLY A 462 0.68 10.93 -1.94
N ALA A 463 -0.08 9.90 -2.29
CA ALA A 463 -1.21 9.40 -1.51
C ALA A 463 -0.76 8.69 -0.23
N THR A 464 0.47 8.16 -0.23
CA THR A 464 1.17 7.61 0.94
C THR A 464 2.61 8.12 0.97
N ARG A 465 3.31 7.91 2.10
CA ARG A 465 4.73 8.26 2.25
C ARG A 465 5.62 7.00 2.16
N PRO A 466 6.87 7.14 1.71
CA PRO A 466 7.84 6.05 1.71
C PRO A 466 8.07 5.51 3.12
N VAL A 467 8.53 4.28 3.21
CA VAL A 467 8.88 3.64 4.49
C VAL A 467 10.34 3.27 4.48
N TYR A 468 11.05 3.77 5.48
CA TYR A 468 12.45 3.47 5.74
C TYR A 468 12.55 2.31 6.75
N TYR A 469 13.63 1.57 6.66
CA TYR A 469 13.86 0.39 7.50
C TYR A 469 15.23 0.46 8.15
N GLU A 470 15.25 0.23 9.48
CA GLU A 470 16.47 0.14 10.27
C GLU A 470 16.49 -1.20 11.01
N SER A 471 17.54 -1.99 10.82
CA SER A 471 17.72 -3.27 11.49
C SER A 471 18.59 -3.11 12.74
N ARG A 472 18.02 -3.45 13.91
CA ARG A 472 18.67 -3.38 15.24
C ARG A 472 18.41 -4.70 15.98
N VAL A 473 19.03 -5.79 15.54
CA VAL A 473 18.75 -7.12 16.07
C VAL A 473 19.34 -7.32 17.45
N VAL A 474 18.54 -7.82 18.39
CA VAL A 474 19.04 -8.25 19.73
C VAL A 474 19.85 -9.52 19.55
N ASN A 475 21.12 -9.48 19.95
CA ASN A 475 22.00 -10.64 19.89
C ASN A 475 21.70 -11.61 21.04
N LEU A 476 21.18 -12.79 20.70
CA LEU A 476 20.84 -13.84 21.65
C LEU A 476 21.89 -14.94 21.56
N ASN A 477 22.82 -14.97 22.48
CA ASN A 477 23.82 -16.05 22.57
C ASN A 477 23.47 -17.01 23.69
N LEU A 478 23.36 -18.30 23.34
CA LEU A 478 23.44 -19.40 24.31
C LEU A 478 24.91 -19.82 24.41
N ASP A 479 25.47 -19.79 25.61
CA ASP A 479 26.85 -20.26 25.83
C ASP A 479 26.99 -21.76 25.62
N GLU A 480 28.21 -22.24 25.32
CA GLU A 480 28.49 -23.67 25.05
C GLU A 480 28.16 -24.56 26.24
N ASP A 481 28.29 -24.07 27.47
CA ASP A 481 27.99 -24.84 28.68
C ASP A 481 26.48 -25.06 28.82
N THR A 482 25.68 -24.06 28.48
CA THR A 482 24.21 -24.16 28.45
C THR A 482 23.72 -25.09 27.34
N MET A 483 24.33 -25.04 26.15
CA MET A 483 23.99 -25.96 25.07
C MET A 483 24.29 -27.42 25.48
N LYS A 484 25.36 -27.61 26.24
CA LYS A 484 25.70 -28.95 26.77
C LYS A 484 24.69 -29.40 27.81
N LEU A 485 24.33 -28.54 28.77
CA LEU A 485 23.31 -28.85 29.79
C LEU A 485 21.95 -29.19 29.17
N LEU A 486 21.54 -28.45 28.13
CA LEU A 486 20.31 -28.70 27.40
C LEU A 486 20.35 -30.06 26.67
N ASN A 487 21.46 -30.40 26.05
CA ASN A 487 21.61 -31.69 25.38
C ASN A 487 21.62 -32.84 26.39
N ASP A 488 22.34 -32.67 27.51
CA ASP A 488 22.35 -33.68 28.60
C ASP A 488 20.94 -33.90 29.17
N GLU A 489 20.14 -32.83 29.31
CA GLU A 489 18.75 -32.94 29.77
C GLU A 489 17.81 -33.60 28.74
N PHE A 490 18.01 -33.34 27.44
CA PHE A 490 17.27 -34.07 26.41
C PHE A 490 17.62 -35.55 26.36
N ASP A 491 18.87 -35.89 26.61
CA ASP A 491 19.32 -37.31 26.72
C ASP A 491 18.73 -37.97 27.97
N ASN A 492 18.68 -37.29 29.12
CA ASN A 492 18.00 -37.76 30.33
C ASN A 492 16.52 -38.00 30.10
N LEU A 493 15.83 -37.11 29.41
CA LEU A 493 14.41 -37.25 29.06
C LEU A 493 14.17 -38.42 28.12
N ALA A 494 15.12 -38.73 27.22
CA ALA A 494 15.05 -39.91 26.36
C ALA A 494 15.19 -41.22 27.22
N ASP A 495 16.11 -41.26 28.17
CA ASP A 495 16.32 -42.37 29.09
C ASP A 495 15.13 -42.57 30.02
N GLU A 496 14.42 -41.52 30.42
CA GLU A 496 13.19 -41.53 31.20
C GLU A 496 11.95 -41.95 30.38
N GLY A 497 12.10 -42.17 29.07
CA GLY A 497 11.08 -42.74 28.16
C GLY A 497 10.30 -41.72 27.33
N ALA A 498 10.82 -40.52 27.16
CA ALA A 498 10.33 -39.58 26.14
C ALA A 498 10.64 -40.10 24.73
N THR A 499 9.70 -39.99 23.82
CA THR A 499 9.91 -40.40 22.42
C THR A 499 10.77 -39.37 21.68
N GLU A 500 11.53 -39.80 20.66
CA GLU A 500 12.31 -38.91 19.79
C GLU A 500 11.45 -37.80 19.20
N GLU A 501 10.18 -38.08 18.89
CA GLU A 501 9.24 -37.09 18.36
C GLU A 501 8.83 -36.06 19.41
N GLN A 502 8.63 -36.47 20.68
CA GLN A 502 8.37 -35.54 21.77
C GLN A 502 9.56 -34.62 22.04
N ILE A 503 10.78 -35.20 22.02
CA ILE A 503 12.03 -34.44 22.18
C ILE A 503 12.21 -33.47 21.01
N ARG A 504 11.98 -33.91 19.78
CA ARG A 504 12.05 -33.05 18.58
C ARG A 504 11.06 -31.89 18.64
N GLN A 505 9.82 -32.14 19.06
CA GLN A 505 8.81 -31.11 19.22
C GLN A 505 9.11 -30.19 20.39
N ALA A 506 9.65 -30.69 21.50
CA ALA A 506 10.13 -29.87 22.60
C ALA A 506 11.32 -28.98 22.17
N LYS A 507 12.29 -29.53 21.43
CA LYS A 507 13.36 -28.73 20.83
C LYS A 507 12.80 -27.62 19.91
N GLN A 508 11.78 -27.91 19.13
CA GLN A 508 11.11 -26.89 18.29
C GLN A 508 10.28 -25.85 19.08
N GLU A 509 9.68 -26.24 20.20
CA GLU A 509 8.91 -25.35 21.08
C GLU A 509 9.77 -24.45 21.94
N HIS A 510 10.90 -25.00 22.45
CA HIS A 510 11.84 -24.24 23.27
C HIS A 510 12.85 -23.43 22.47
N SER A 511 13.07 -23.71 21.21
CA SER A 511 13.62 -22.77 20.23
C SER A 511 12.59 -21.69 19.85
N ARG A 512 11.38 -21.67 20.47
CA ARG A 512 10.43 -20.61 20.22
C ARG A 512 11.02 -19.29 20.68
N LEU A 513 11.09 -18.41 19.72
CA LEU A 513 11.49 -17.00 19.86
C LEU A 513 10.87 -16.31 21.09
N GLU A 514 9.69 -16.75 21.52
CA GLU A 514 8.93 -16.21 22.64
C GLU A 514 9.65 -16.32 23.99
N VAL A 515 10.31 -17.45 24.27
CA VAL A 515 11.04 -17.69 25.55
C VAL A 515 12.29 -16.81 25.56
N LEU A 516 13.06 -16.81 24.47
CA LEU A 516 14.30 -16.04 24.33
C LEU A 516 14.05 -14.52 24.33
N LEU A 517 13.06 -14.07 23.59
CA LEU A 517 12.69 -12.65 23.50
C LEU A 517 11.97 -12.15 24.77
N GLY A 518 11.41 -13.05 25.58
CA GLY A 518 10.72 -12.70 26.84
C GLY A 518 11.61 -12.66 28.08
N GLU A 519 12.91 -12.98 27.96
CA GLU A 519 13.86 -12.97 29.06
C GLU A 519 14.12 -11.56 29.57
N ASP A 520 14.25 -11.39 30.90
CA ASP A 520 14.35 -10.07 31.52
C ASP A 520 15.61 -9.30 31.10
N ALA A 521 16.75 -10.02 30.92
CA ALA A 521 17.99 -9.44 30.40
C ALA A 521 17.86 -8.95 28.95
N THR A 522 17.14 -9.72 28.12
CA THR A 522 16.85 -9.39 26.72
C THR A 522 15.93 -8.15 26.66
N ILE A 523 14.90 -8.10 27.51
CA ILE A 523 13.98 -6.97 27.61
C ILE A 523 14.70 -5.73 28.12
N ASP A 524 15.60 -5.83 29.12
CA ASP A 524 16.41 -4.70 29.61
C ASP A 524 17.25 -4.10 28.48
N THR A 525 17.95 -4.94 27.73
CA THR A 525 18.80 -4.52 26.60
C THR A 525 17.96 -3.87 25.49
N LEU A 526 16.86 -4.50 25.10
CA LEU A 526 15.92 -3.95 24.11
C LEU A 526 15.39 -2.56 24.52
N VAL A 527 14.91 -2.45 25.76
CA VAL A 527 14.27 -1.21 26.24
C VAL A 527 15.27 -0.08 26.35
N ARG A 528 16.51 -0.35 26.77
CA ARG A 528 17.59 0.67 26.79
C ARG A 528 17.88 1.19 25.39
N ASP A 529 17.97 0.31 24.41
CA ASP A 529 18.22 0.71 23.03
C ASP A 529 17.05 1.49 22.44
N ILE A 530 15.80 1.04 22.65
CA ILE A 530 14.60 1.78 22.21
C ILE A 530 14.56 3.18 22.83
N ILE A 531 14.81 3.30 24.14
CA ILE A 531 14.81 4.60 24.83
C ILE A 531 15.88 5.50 24.25
N GLN A 532 17.11 5.01 24.12
CA GLN A 532 18.22 5.77 23.55
C GLN A 532 17.94 6.23 22.12
N HIS A 533 17.52 5.31 21.25
CA HIS A 533 17.16 5.63 19.86
C HIS A 533 16.02 6.65 19.78
N TYR A 534 14.99 6.47 20.61
CA TYR A 534 13.85 7.39 20.64
C TYR A 534 14.26 8.79 21.08
N GLU A 535 14.97 8.90 22.20
CA GLU A 535 15.41 10.19 22.75
C GLU A 535 16.37 10.95 21.83
N GLN A 536 17.29 10.24 21.20
CA GLN A 536 18.30 10.86 20.34
C GLN A 536 17.75 11.26 18.96
N ASN A 537 16.89 10.43 18.36
CA ASN A 537 16.58 10.55 16.95
C ASN A 537 15.11 10.84 16.65
N ARG A 538 14.16 10.49 17.56
CA ARG A 538 12.73 10.47 17.23
C ARG A 538 11.84 11.36 18.09
N ALA A 539 12.27 11.69 19.30
CA ALA A 539 11.43 12.44 20.26
C ALA A 539 11.05 13.84 19.78
N GLN A 540 11.91 14.47 19.01
CA GLN A 540 11.71 15.82 18.46
C GLN A 540 11.24 15.83 17.01
N GLU A 541 11.19 14.67 16.35
CA GLU A 541 10.76 14.56 14.97
C GLU A 541 9.23 14.64 14.87
N LEU A 542 8.72 15.59 14.11
CA LEU A 542 7.29 15.85 13.94
C LEU A 542 6.59 16.04 15.30
N THR A 543 5.80 15.03 15.71
CA THR A 543 5.03 14.99 16.95
C THR A 543 5.62 14.05 18.00
N GLY A 544 6.75 13.40 17.69
CA GLY A 544 7.41 12.41 18.54
C GLY A 544 6.61 11.11 18.75
N LYS A 545 5.61 10.81 17.92
CA LYS A 545 4.78 9.62 18.08
C LYS A 545 5.48 8.36 17.57
N ALA A 546 5.48 7.33 18.43
CA ALA A 546 6.05 6.03 18.14
C ALA A 546 5.13 4.89 18.61
N MET A 547 5.25 3.74 17.97
CA MET A 547 4.54 2.51 18.34
C MET A 547 5.54 1.38 18.55
N ILE A 548 5.38 0.61 19.61
CA ILE A 548 6.18 -0.59 19.90
C ILE A 548 5.29 -1.80 19.73
N VAL A 549 5.65 -2.71 18.83
CA VAL A 549 4.89 -3.93 18.55
C VAL A 549 5.55 -5.10 19.27
N ALA A 550 4.92 -5.60 20.33
CA ALA A 550 5.43 -6.70 21.14
C ALA A 550 4.91 -8.06 20.65
N LEU A 551 5.72 -9.10 20.78
CA LEU A 551 5.38 -10.46 20.38
C LEU A 551 4.19 -11.01 21.17
N THR A 552 4.22 -10.88 22.52
CA THR A 552 3.17 -11.36 23.41
C THR A 552 2.68 -10.28 24.36
N ARG A 553 1.56 -10.55 25.03
CA ARG A 553 1.00 -9.64 26.03
C ARG A 553 1.91 -9.49 27.25
N SER A 554 2.54 -10.59 27.68
CA SER A 554 3.52 -10.59 28.76
C SER A 554 4.73 -9.73 28.44
N ILE A 555 5.28 -9.86 27.22
CA ILE A 555 6.40 -9.04 26.75
C ILE A 555 6.00 -7.55 26.68
N ALA A 556 4.78 -7.22 26.25
CA ALA A 556 4.30 -5.83 26.24
C ALA A 556 4.30 -5.20 27.64
N ILE A 557 3.84 -5.95 28.64
CA ILE A 557 3.84 -5.50 30.05
C ILE A 557 5.29 -5.39 30.58
N LYS A 558 6.17 -6.34 30.26
CA LYS A 558 7.58 -6.28 30.66
C LYS A 558 8.28 -5.04 30.08
N ILE A 559 8.08 -4.78 28.78
CA ILE A 559 8.62 -3.57 28.11
C ILE A 559 8.10 -2.31 28.81
N TYR A 560 6.80 -2.22 29.08
CA TYR A 560 6.19 -1.07 29.75
C TYR A 560 6.79 -0.83 31.14
N ARG A 561 6.85 -1.87 31.97
CA ARG A 561 7.41 -1.78 33.32
C ARG A 561 8.88 -1.36 33.30
N LYS A 562 9.66 -1.94 32.40
CA LYS A 562 11.07 -1.61 32.26
C LYS A 562 11.29 -0.18 31.75
N MET A 563 10.43 0.30 30.84
CA MET A 563 10.47 1.70 30.41
C MET A 563 10.21 2.66 31.58
N LEU A 564 9.24 2.38 32.44
CA LEU A 564 8.92 3.23 33.60
C LEU A 564 9.98 3.09 34.68
N GLU A 565 10.64 1.94 34.84
CA GLU A 565 11.79 1.78 35.76
C GLU A 565 12.96 2.70 35.32
N LEU A 566 13.28 2.70 34.01
CA LEU A 566 14.37 3.50 33.46
C LEU A 566 14.00 4.98 33.26
N ARG A 567 12.73 5.29 33.12
CA ARG A 567 12.18 6.64 32.90
C ARG A 567 10.87 6.83 33.69
N PRO A 568 10.93 7.04 35.02
CA PRO A 568 9.72 7.19 35.85
C PRO A 568 8.81 8.34 35.42
N GLY A 569 9.36 9.41 34.82
CA GLY A 569 8.60 10.54 34.29
C GLY A 569 7.81 10.24 33.02
N TRP A 570 7.89 9.03 32.44
CA TRP A 570 7.17 8.69 31.20
C TRP A 570 5.81 8.04 31.44
N THR A 571 5.27 8.10 32.65
CA THR A 571 3.99 7.45 32.98
C THR A 571 2.84 7.90 32.08
N GLU A 572 2.75 9.19 31.73
CA GLU A 572 1.76 9.67 30.76
C GLU A 572 2.21 9.54 29.31
N LYS A 573 3.50 9.51 29.07
CA LYS A 573 4.08 9.44 27.73
C LYS A 573 3.95 8.06 27.08
N VAL A 574 4.02 6.99 27.89
CA VAL A 574 3.99 5.59 27.41
C VAL A 574 2.76 4.89 27.97
N LYS A 575 1.99 4.25 27.10
CA LYS A 575 0.80 3.46 27.47
C LYS A 575 0.76 2.12 26.72
N VAL A 576 0.14 1.12 27.37
CA VAL A 576 -0.10 -0.20 26.75
C VAL A 576 -1.52 -0.26 26.22
N VAL A 577 -1.65 -0.74 24.98
CA VAL A 577 -2.97 -0.91 24.33
C VAL A 577 -3.09 -2.34 23.82
N MET A 578 -3.85 -3.15 24.54
CA MET A 578 -4.12 -4.55 24.19
C MET A 578 -5.45 -5.03 24.77
N SER A 579 -5.97 -6.14 24.23
CA SER A 579 -7.19 -6.77 24.77
C SER A 579 -6.94 -7.41 26.13
N GLY A 580 -7.88 -7.27 27.06
CA GLY A 580 -7.89 -7.98 28.34
C GLY A 580 -8.36 -9.43 28.19
N SER A 581 -8.01 -10.29 29.14
CA SER A 581 -8.49 -11.65 29.29
C SER A 581 -8.84 -11.93 30.75
N ASN A 582 -9.82 -12.81 31.00
CA ASN A 582 -10.17 -13.23 32.36
C ASN A 582 -9.06 -14.04 33.06
N GLN A 583 -8.01 -14.42 32.31
CA GLN A 583 -6.85 -15.15 32.83
C GLN A 583 -5.66 -14.23 33.11
N ASP A 584 -5.82 -12.90 32.90
CA ASP A 584 -4.74 -11.95 33.14
C ASP A 584 -4.46 -11.81 34.64
N PRO A 585 -3.18 -11.66 35.05
CA PRO A 585 -2.82 -11.29 36.40
C PRO A 585 -3.52 -10.00 36.86
N GLU A 586 -3.92 -9.95 38.12
CA GLU A 586 -4.65 -8.80 38.68
C GLU A 586 -3.89 -7.47 38.56
N ASP A 587 -2.56 -7.51 38.62
CA ASP A 587 -1.68 -6.36 38.50
C ASP A 587 -1.57 -5.81 37.05
N TRP A 588 -2.13 -6.51 36.04
CA TRP A 588 -2.23 -5.99 34.69
C TRP A 588 -3.45 -5.11 34.46
N GLN A 589 -4.53 -5.32 35.22
CA GLN A 589 -5.80 -4.60 35.08
C GLN A 589 -5.65 -3.06 35.10
N PRO A 590 -4.86 -2.45 36.01
CA PRO A 590 -4.64 -1.01 36.01
C PRO A 590 -3.88 -0.50 34.77
N ILE A 591 -3.07 -1.35 34.14
CA ILE A 591 -2.27 -1.01 32.95
C ILE A 591 -3.12 -1.09 31.69
N ILE A 592 -3.89 -2.18 31.52
CA ILE A 592 -4.69 -2.46 30.32
C ILE A 592 -5.98 -1.65 30.31
N GLY A 593 -6.63 -1.51 31.46
CA GLY A 593 -7.90 -0.83 31.62
C GLY A 593 -9.09 -1.48 30.89
N ASN A 594 -10.23 -0.82 30.94
CA ASN A 594 -11.46 -1.23 30.27
C ASN A 594 -11.59 -0.62 28.86
N GLU A 595 -12.67 -0.90 28.17
CA GLU A 595 -12.94 -0.38 26.81
C GLU A 595 -13.06 1.17 26.78
N ALA A 596 -13.62 1.79 27.83
CA ALA A 596 -13.69 3.25 27.91
C ALA A 596 -12.29 3.87 28.03
N TYR A 597 -11.41 3.26 28.83
CA TYR A 597 -10.01 3.68 28.97
C TYR A 597 -9.25 3.57 27.64
N LYS A 598 -9.44 2.48 26.90
CA LYS A 598 -8.80 2.30 25.59
C LYS A 598 -9.28 3.33 24.55
N LYS A 599 -10.58 3.69 24.57
CA LYS A 599 -11.11 4.77 23.73
C LYS A 599 -10.49 6.12 24.09
N GLU A 600 -10.27 6.38 25.37
CA GLU A 600 -9.58 7.58 25.82
C GLU A 600 -8.11 7.59 25.41
N LEU A 601 -7.39 6.47 25.52
CA LEU A 601 -6.02 6.35 25.00
C LEU A 601 -5.96 6.58 23.48
N ALA A 602 -6.96 6.11 22.75
CA ALA A 602 -7.05 6.34 21.31
C ALA A 602 -7.25 7.83 20.97
N ARG A 603 -8.07 8.55 21.77
CA ARG A 603 -8.25 9.99 21.63
C ARG A 603 -6.94 10.72 21.92
N LYS A 604 -6.29 10.42 23.05
CA LYS A 604 -5.00 11.01 23.46
C LYS A 604 -3.92 10.77 22.41
N PHE A 605 -3.80 9.54 21.90
CA PHE A 605 -2.79 9.23 20.89
C PHE A 605 -3.05 9.87 19.52
N LYS A 606 -4.29 10.23 19.21
CA LYS A 606 -4.63 11.01 17.99
C LYS A 606 -4.33 12.49 18.16
N ASP A 607 -4.43 13.00 19.36
CA ASP A 607 -4.12 14.39 19.69
C ASP A 607 -2.61 14.60 19.68
N ASN A 608 -2.12 15.49 18.80
CA ASN A 608 -0.69 15.74 18.65
C ASN A 608 -0.09 16.53 19.81
N ASP A 609 -0.90 17.28 20.55
CA ASP A 609 -0.48 18.11 21.67
C ASP A 609 -0.53 17.35 23.01
N ASP A 610 -1.20 16.19 23.05
CA ASP A 610 -1.26 15.34 24.26
C ASP A 610 0.13 14.76 24.61
N GLU A 611 0.37 14.52 25.90
CA GLU A 611 1.60 13.98 26.44
C GLU A 611 1.87 12.54 25.98
N MET A 612 0.84 11.78 25.62
CA MET A 612 0.98 10.40 25.16
C MET A 612 1.66 10.35 23.78
N LYS A 613 2.90 9.85 23.75
CA LYS A 613 3.73 9.76 22.53
C LYS A 613 4.06 8.34 22.12
N ILE A 614 4.09 7.38 23.03
CA ILE A 614 4.49 6.00 22.77
C ILE A 614 3.36 5.05 23.14
N ALA A 615 2.94 4.23 22.18
CA ALA A 615 1.97 3.16 22.36
C ALA A 615 2.65 1.79 22.26
N ILE A 616 2.52 0.95 23.30
CA ILE A 616 2.97 -0.44 23.25
C ILE A 616 1.75 -1.30 22.91
N VAL A 617 1.83 -2.04 21.81
CA VAL A 617 0.73 -2.84 21.27
C VAL A 617 1.17 -4.27 20.98
N ARG A 618 0.21 -5.20 20.88
CA ARG A 618 0.45 -6.54 20.34
C ARG A 618 -0.17 -6.70 18.96
N ASP A 619 -1.48 -6.54 18.85
CA ASP A 619 -2.28 -6.66 17.62
C ASP A 619 -3.25 -5.47 17.46
N MET A 620 -3.71 -4.89 18.58
CA MET A 620 -4.57 -3.71 18.54
C MET A 620 -3.83 -2.53 17.91
N TRP A 621 -4.55 -1.71 17.16
CA TRP A 621 -4.05 -0.56 16.42
C TRP A 621 -3.13 -0.87 15.22
N LEU A 622 -2.65 -2.12 15.06
CA LEU A 622 -1.95 -2.50 13.82
C LEU A 622 -2.90 -2.51 12.62
N THR A 623 -4.19 -2.67 12.87
CA THR A 623 -5.23 -2.66 11.84
C THR A 623 -6.33 -1.67 12.19
N GLY A 624 -6.80 -0.89 11.22
CA GLY A 624 -7.97 -0.01 11.37
C GLY A 624 -7.75 1.28 12.18
N PHE A 625 -6.61 1.47 12.84
CA PHE A 625 -6.33 2.66 13.63
C PHE A 625 -5.53 3.68 12.81
N ASP A 626 -6.05 4.88 12.66
CA ASP A 626 -5.47 5.94 11.82
C ASP A 626 -4.91 7.09 12.68
N VAL A 627 -3.58 7.27 12.59
CA VAL A 627 -2.81 8.36 13.20
C VAL A 627 -1.76 8.82 12.19
N PRO A 628 -2.06 9.77 11.32
CA PRO A 628 -1.17 10.23 10.26
C PRO A 628 0.20 10.71 10.75
N SER A 629 0.25 11.30 11.95
CA SER A 629 1.49 11.79 12.57
C SER A 629 2.40 10.70 13.15
N LEU A 630 1.96 9.42 13.18
CA LEU A 630 2.81 8.31 13.62
C LEU A 630 3.98 8.13 12.64
N ALA A 631 5.20 8.36 13.09
CA ALA A 631 6.39 8.35 12.25
C ALA A 631 7.31 7.14 12.48
N THR A 632 7.25 6.51 13.67
CA THR A 632 8.20 5.46 14.04
C THR A 632 7.47 4.22 14.56
N MET A 633 7.92 3.04 14.12
CA MET A 633 7.45 1.76 14.64
C MET A 633 8.64 0.87 15.01
N TYR A 634 8.69 0.49 16.29
CA TYR A 634 9.65 -0.48 16.82
C TYR A 634 9.04 -1.87 16.78
N VAL A 635 9.65 -2.77 16.05
CA VAL A 635 9.11 -4.11 15.81
C VAL A 635 9.87 -5.14 16.63
N TYR A 636 9.21 -5.67 17.65
CA TYR A 636 9.67 -6.78 18.49
C TYR A 636 8.71 -7.97 18.37
N LYS A 637 8.31 -8.26 17.13
CA LYS A 637 7.41 -9.36 16.79
C LYS A 637 7.72 -9.83 15.36
N PRO A 638 8.00 -11.12 15.14
CA PRO A 638 8.11 -11.66 13.79
C PRO A 638 6.79 -11.44 13.04
N MET A 639 6.87 -10.72 11.95
CA MET A 639 5.74 -10.46 11.08
C MET A 639 6.11 -10.75 9.64
N SER A 640 5.16 -11.28 8.86
CA SER A 640 5.36 -11.57 7.44
C SER A 640 4.10 -11.27 6.64
N GLY A 641 4.24 -11.17 5.33
CA GLY A 641 3.15 -11.01 4.38
C GLY A 641 2.19 -9.88 4.77
N HIS A 642 0.91 -10.19 4.76
CA HIS A 642 -0.18 -9.26 5.03
C HIS A 642 -0.09 -8.53 6.40
N ASN A 643 0.22 -9.24 7.49
CA ASN A 643 0.30 -8.63 8.82
C ASN A 643 1.40 -7.56 8.90
N LEU A 644 2.53 -7.82 8.23
CA LEU A 644 3.62 -6.86 8.12
C LEU A 644 3.20 -5.64 7.32
N MET A 645 2.52 -5.83 6.18
CA MET A 645 2.05 -4.72 5.36
C MET A 645 1.01 -3.86 6.07
N GLN A 646 0.13 -4.46 6.87
CA GLN A 646 -0.81 -3.70 7.70
C GLN A 646 -0.12 -2.84 8.76
N ALA A 647 0.95 -3.35 9.36
CA ALA A 647 1.77 -2.60 10.31
C ALA A 647 2.49 -1.43 9.61
N ILE A 648 3.12 -1.68 8.46
CA ILE A 648 3.79 -0.68 7.63
C ILE A 648 2.83 0.47 7.28
N ALA A 649 1.60 0.13 6.93
CA ALA A 649 0.57 1.09 6.57
C ALA A 649 0.17 2.04 7.73
N ARG A 650 0.64 1.82 8.94
CA ARG A 650 0.45 2.77 10.07
C ARG A 650 1.43 3.94 10.00
N VAL A 651 2.65 3.72 9.51
CA VAL A 651 3.71 4.74 9.45
C VAL A 651 3.84 5.43 8.09
N ASN A 652 3.20 4.94 7.04
CA ASN A 652 3.27 5.52 5.69
C ASN A 652 2.22 6.59 5.37
N ARG A 653 1.47 7.05 6.35
CA ARG A 653 0.41 8.08 6.16
C ARG A 653 1.00 9.44 5.87
N VAL A 654 0.29 10.21 5.02
CA VAL A 654 0.62 11.60 4.72
C VAL A 654 0.31 12.50 5.92
N PHE A 655 1.29 13.29 6.33
CA PHE A 655 1.17 14.30 7.38
C PHE A 655 2.08 15.49 7.07
N PRO A 656 1.71 16.74 7.42
CA PRO A 656 2.55 17.91 7.17
C PRO A 656 3.97 17.74 7.74
N GLY A 657 4.97 18.00 6.92
CA GLY A 657 6.38 17.88 7.31
C GLY A 657 6.90 16.44 7.45
N LYS A 658 6.09 15.43 7.13
CA LYS A 658 6.49 14.02 7.20
C LYS A 658 7.04 13.55 5.84
N GLU A 659 8.33 13.27 5.78
CA GLU A 659 8.99 12.75 4.58
C GLU A 659 8.79 11.24 4.41
N GLY A 660 8.74 10.48 5.51
CA GLY A 660 8.51 9.03 5.49
C GLY A 660 8.20 8.44 6.86
N GLY A 661 7.93 7.14 6.89
CA GLY A 661 7.82 6.34 8.10
C GLY A 661 9.08 5.53 8.37
N LEU A 662 9.44 5.31 9.62
CA LEU A 662 10.58 4.48 10.01
C LEU A 662 10.10 3.20 10.72
N ILE A 663 10.60 2.07 10.27
CA ILE A 663 10.47 0.78 10.94
C ILE A 663 11.84 0.41 11.51
N VAL A 664 11.88 0.24 12.83
CA VAL A 664 13.06 -0.22 13.56
C VAL A 664 12.82 -1.67 13.99
N ASP A 665 13.59 -2.59 13.45
CA ASP A 665 13.38 -4.04 13.59
C ASP A 665 14.40 -4.67 14.53
N TYR A 666 13.88 -5.32 15.57
CA TYR A 666 14.69 -6.01 16.59
C TYR A 666 14.67 -7.54 16.45
N VAL A 667 13.95 -8.10 15.49
CA VAL A 667 13.76 -9.56 15.35
C VAL A 667 14.14 -10.12 13.97
N GLY A 668 14.68 -9.27 13.07
CA GLY A 668 15.16 -9.70 11.78
C GLY A 668 14.06 -9.97 10.74
N ILE A 669 13.07 -9.06 10.62
CA ILE A 669 12.00 -9.16 9.60
C ILE A 669 12.40 -8.65 8.21
N ALA A 670 13.66 -8.24 8.01
CA ALA A 670 14.14 -7.64 6.76
C ALA A 670 13.78 -8.44 5.51
N GLN A 671 13.98 -9.75 5.57
CA GLN A 671 13.67 -10.64 4.45
C GLN A 671 12.16 -10.77 4.19
N ALA A 672 11.37 -10.87 5.28
CA ALA A 672 9.92 -10.88 5.20
C ALA A 672 9.38 -9.53 4.68
N LEU A 673 9.98 -8.41 5.11
CA LEU A 673 9.67 -7.07 4.63
C LEU A 673 9.96 -6.93 3.15
N LYS A 674 11.14 -7.36 2.70
CA LYS A 674 11.54 -7.32 1.31
C LYS A 674 10.63 -8.18 0.43
N SER A 675 10.34 -9.40 0.86
CA SER A 675 9.41 -10.29 0.16
C SER A 675 7.99 -9.70 0.11
N ALA A 676 7.50 -9.17 1.23
CA ALA A 676 6.21 -8.51 1.29
C ALA A 676 6.20 -7.28 0.36
N MET A 677 7.16 -6.37 0.46
CA MET A 677 7.23 -5.18 -0.41
C MET A 677 7.38 -5.55 -1.88
N GLN A 678 8.22 -6.53 -2.24
CA GLN A 678 8.33 -7.01 -3.61
C GLN A 678 7.02 -7.58 -4.13
N GLN A 679 6.29 -8.28 -3.29
CA GLN A 679 4.94 -8.71 -3.60
C GLN A 679 4.00 -7.53 -3.91
N TYR A 680 4.19 -6.35 -3.33
CA TYR A 680 3.31 -5.19 -3.40
C TYR A 680 3.76 -4.09 -4.37
N THR A 681 4.99 -4.15 -4.90
CA THR A 681 5.58 -3.06 -5.69
C THR A 681 5.91 -3.39 -7.15
N ASN A 682 5.76 -4.64 -7.59
CA ASN A 682 6.11 -5.00 -8.97
C ASN A 682 4.93 -4.81 -9.93
N ARG A 683 5.00 -3.79 -10.78
CA ARG A 683 4.08 -3.54 -11.90
C ARG A 683 4.01 -4.68 -12.94
N ASP A 684 5.01 -5.57 -12.98
CA ASP A 684 5.06 -6.71 -13.92
C ASP A 684 4.11 -7.86 -13.55
N ARG A 685 3.23 -7.67 -12.59
CA ARG A 685 2.27 -8.66 -12.12
C ARG A 685 1.02 -8.83 -12.95
N ARG A 686 1.04 -8.52 -14.19
CA ARG A 686 0.18 -9.22 -15.17
C ARG A 686 0.38 -10.75 -15.14
N ARG A 687 1.35 -11.23 -14.33
CA ARG A 687 1.69 -12.65 -14.12
C ARG A 687 1.38 -13.20 -12.72
N PHE A 688 0.73 -12.47 -11.81
CA PHE A 688 0.15 -13.10 -10.62
C PHE A 688 -1.11 -13.86 -11.01
N GLY A 689 -0.98 -15.16 -10.99
CA GLY A 689 -1.80 -16.11 -11.68
C GLY A 689 -1.07 -16.67 -12.87
N ASP A 690 0.29 -16.80 -12.76
CA ASP A 690 1.03 -17.54 -13.78
C ASP A 690 0.44 -18.95 -13.81
N PRO A 691 -0.33 -19.28 -14.87
CA PRO A 691 -0.93 -20.62 -14.97
C PRO A 691 0.13 -21.73 -15.00
N ASP A 692 1.41 -21.39 -15.20
CA ASP A 692 2.47 -22.35 -15.27
C ASP A 692 2.93 -22.87 -13.91
N ILE A 693 3.01 -22.04 -12.86
CA ILE A 693 3.35 -22.53 -11.51
C ILE A 693 2.22 -23.43 -10.97
N ALA A 694 0.98 -22.99 -11.10
CA ALA A 694 -0.15 -23.80 -10.66
C ALA A 694 -0.32 -25.06 -11.52
N LYS A 695 -0.07 -25.01 -12.80
CA LYS A 695 -0.08 -26.17 -13.69
C LYS A 695 1.04 -27.15 -13.36
N THR A 696 2.25 -26.65 -13.08
CA THR A 696 3.39 -27.48 -12.65
C THR A 696 3.10 -28.13 -11.30
N ALA A 697 2.56 -27.33 -10.35
CA ALA A 697 2.14 -27.84 -9.05
C ALA A 697 0.99 -28.87 -9.19
N LEU A 698 0.06 -28.68 -10.13
CA LEU A 698 -1.01 -29.63 -10.41
C LEU A 698 -0.50 -30.97 -10.93
N VAL A 699 0.56 -30.98 -11.75
CA VAL A 699 1.21 -32.21 -12.20
C VAL A 699 1.79 -32.96 -11.00
N LYS A 700 2.53 -32.25 -10.14
CA LYS A 700 3.09 -32.83 -8.90
C LYS A 700 1.99 -33.28 -7.94
N TRP A 701 0.96 -32.51 -7.79
CA TRP A 701 -0.21 -32.84 -6.98
C TRP A 701 -0.87 -34.16 -7.43
N LYS A 702 -1.04 -34.37 -8.75
CA LYS A 702 -1.61 -35.62 -9.28
C LYS A 702 -0.73 -36.81 -8.95
N GLU A 703 0.58 -36.65 -9.09
CA GLU A 703 1.56 -37.71 -8.76
C GLU A 703 1.49 -38.08 -7.26
N GLU A 704 1.55 -37.09 -6.38
CA GLU A 704 1.51 -37.31 -4.94
C GLU A 704 0.15 -37.86 -4.46
N MET A 705 -0.95 -37.43 -5.06
CA MET A 705 -2.28 -37.96 -4.79
C MET A 705 -2.39 -39.43 -5.18
N GLU A 706 -1.85 -39.80 -6.35
CA GLU A 706 -1.85 -41.21 -6.81
C GLU A 706 -1.02 -42.11 -5.88
N ILE A 707 0.15 -41.63 -5.46
CA ILE A 707 1.00 -42.34 -4.48
C ILE A 707 0.25 -42.50 -3.15
N CYS A 708 -0.43 -41.47 -2.64
CA CYS A 708 -1.22 -41.57 -1.41
C CYS A 708 -2.38 -42.58 -1.55
N ARG A 709 -3.06 -42.61 -2.70
CA ARG A 709 -4.11 -43.62 -2.99
C ARG A 709 -3.56 -45.03 -3.02
N ASP A 710 -2.39 -45.22 -3.60
CA ASP A 710 -1.72 -46.53 -3.67
C ASP A 710 -1.39 -47.08 -2.26
N GLN A 711 -1.00 -46.19 -1.32
CA GLN A 711 -0.77 -46.60 0.06
C GLN A 711 -2.06 -47.09 0.76
N LEU A 712 -3.21 -46.57 0.33
CA LEU A 712 -4.53 -46.96 0.82
C LEU A 712 -5.21 -48.06 -0.03
N HIS A 713 -4.51 -48.62 -1.00
CA HIS A 713 -5.08 -49.67 -1.85
C HIS A 713 -5.56 -50.87 -1.02
N GLY A 714 -6.82 -51.23 -1.20
CA GLY A 714 -7.51 -52.26 -0.45
C GLY A 714 -8.28 -51.75 0.78
N PHE A 715 -8.30 -50.44 1.03
CA PHE A 715 -9.11 -49.77 2.05
C PHE A 715 -10.16 -48.88 1.39
N ASP A 716 -11.42 -49.02 1.84
CA ASP A 716 -12.53 -48.17 1.35
C ASP A 716 -12.74 -46.96 2.29
N TYR A 717 -12.49 -45.77 1.79
CA TYR A 717 -12.70 -44.51 2.49
C TYR A 717 -13.86 -43.67 1.91
N SER A 718 -14.71 -44.27 1.08
CA SER A 718 -15.86 -43.59 0.42
C SER A 718 -16.83 -42.96 1.43
N GLY A 719 -16.94 -43.55 2.63
CA GLY A 719 -17.74 -43.00 3.73
C GLY A 719 -17.34 -41.58 4.17
N PHE A 720 -16.11 -41.14 3.85
CA PHE A 720 -15.68 -39.77 4.13
C PHE A 720 -16.41 -38.73 3.29
N PHE A 721 -16.86 -39.08 2.10
CA PHE A 721 -17.53 -38.16 1.18
C PHE A 721 -19.03 -38.05 1.41
N GLU A 722 -19.56 -38.82 2.32
CA GLU A 722 -20.97 -38.71 2.72
C GLU A 722 -21.20 -37.53 3.66
N GLN A 723 -22.45 -37.00 3.72
CA GLN A 723 -22.78 -35.87 4.60
C GLN A 723 -22.89 -36.24 6.10
N ASP A 724 -22.70 -37.49 6.45
CA ASP A 724 -22.73 -38.01 7.83
C ASP A 724 -21.36 -37.92 8.51
N ASN A 725 -21.25 -37.05 9.52
CA ASN A 725 -20.03 -36.81 10.27
C ASN A 725 -19.55 -38.09 11.01
N SER A 726 -20.44 -39.00 11.42
CA SER A 726 -20.06 -40.26 12.07
C SER A 726 -19.35 -41.18 11.09
N LYS A 727 -19.81 -41.22 9.83
CA LYS A 727 -19.16 -42.01 8.78
C LYS A 727 -17.81 -41.44 8.38
N ARG A 728 -17.71 -40.11 8.34
CA ARG A 728 -16.43 -39.40 8.08
C ARG A 728 -15.40 -39.71 9.16
N ALA A 729 -15.78 -39.57 10.44
CA ALA A 729 -14.90 -39.89 11.56
C ALA A 729 -14.51 -41.38 11.54
N PHE A 730 -15.42 -42.28 11.21
CA PHE A 730 -15.12 -43.70 11.08
C PHE A 730 -14.13 -44.01 9.95
N ALA A 731 -14.28 -43.37 8.79
CA ALA A 731 -13.35 -43.51 7.66
C ALA A 731 -11.91 -43.09 8.03
N ILE A 732 -11.75 -41.97 8.78
CA ILE A 732 -10.42 -41.49 9.23
C ILE A 732 -9.82 -42.49 10.24
N THR A 733 -10.57 -42.89 11.27
CA THR A 733 -10.07 -43.79 12.31
C THR A 733 -9.76 -45.19 11.76
N SER A 734 -10.59 -45.71 10.87
CA SER A 734 -10.37 -46.99 10.21
C SER A 734 -9.19 -46.94 9.24
N GLY A 735 -8.99 -45.84 8.50
CA GLY A 735 -7.82 -45.62 7.67
C GLY A 735 -6.51 -45.56 8.47
N ALA A 736 -6.54 -44.88 9.63
CA ALA A 736 -5.40 -44.85 10.52
C ALA A 736 -5.07 -46.26 11.11
N ASN A 737 -6.07 -47.04 11.47
CA ASN A 737 -5.88 -48.43 11.92
C ASN A 737 -5.35 -49.29 10.80
N PHE A 738 -5.84 -49.13 9.55
CA PHE A 738 -5.33 -49.85 8.39
C PHE A 738 -3.83 -49.62 8.18
N LEU A 739 -3.39 -48.35 8.13
CA LEU A 739 -1.98 -47.99 7.96
C LEU A 739 -1.12 -48.33 9.19
N SER A 740 -1.69 -48.42 10.38
CA SER A 740 -0.96 -48.78 11.61
C SER A 740 -0.80 -50.29 11.82
N SER A 741 -1.36 -51.11 10.96
CA SER A 741 -1.20 -52.54 10.99
C SER A 741 0.28 -52.94 10.82
N PRO A 742 0.79 -53.95 11.56
CA PRO A 742 2.18 -54.41 11.47
C PRO A 742 2.62 -54.78 10.05
N ALA A 743 1.69 -55.24 9.20
CA ALA A 743 1.97 -55.58 7.79
C ALA A 743 2.15 -54.37 6.89
N MET A 744 1.82 -53.14 7.37
CA MET A 744 1.75 -51.93 6.58
C MET A 744 2.82 -50.86 6.93
N VAL A 745 3.86 -51.26 7.67
CA VAL A 745 4.90 -50.30 8.18
C VAL A 745 5.49 -49.45 7.06
N GLN A 746 5.83 -50.06 5.91
CA GLN A 746 6.40 -49.34 4.79
C GLN A 746 5.36 -48.41 4.13
N ARG A 747 4.10 -48.84 3.98
CA ARG A 747 3.01 -47.99 3.45
C ARG A 747 2.72 -46.80 4.37
N LYS A 748 2.74 -47.04 5.68
CA LYS A 748 2.63 -45.96 6.68
C LYS A 748 3.69 -44.86 6.46
N LYS A 749 4.97 -45.29 6.34
CA LYS A 749 6.10 -44.38 6.16
C LYS A 749 5.93 -43.59 4.85
N ASN A 750 5.67 -44.26 3.74
CA ASN A 750 5.45 -43.65 2.44
C ASN A 750 4.24 -42.70 2.46
N PHE A 751 3.14 -43.10 3.08
CA PHE A 751 1.96 -42.24 3.20
C PHE A 751 2.27 -40.95 3.96
N MET A 752 2.98 -41.02 5.09
CA MET A 752 3.34 -39.83 5.87
C MET A 752 4.23 -38.84 5.11
N GLU A 753 5.18 -39.37 4.32
CA GLU A 753 6.07 -38.58 3.50
C GLU A 753 5.29 -37.89 2.33
N HIS A 754 4.59 -38.70 1.55
CA HIS A 754 3.91 -38.22 0.34
C HIS A 754 2.64 -37.38 0.63
N SER A 755 1.93 -37.66 1.72
CA SER A 755 0.81 -36.79 2.14
C SER A 755 1.26 -35.40 2.57
N ASN A 756 2.50 -35.25 3.08
CA ASN A 756 3.07 -33.94 3.36
C ASN A 756 3.43 -33.18 2.07
N LEU A 757 4.00 -33.87 1.07
CA LEU A 757 4.28 -33.30 -0.26
C LEU A 757 2.99 -32.96 -0.99
N LEU A 758 1.96 -33.79 -0.87
CA LEU A 758 0.62 -33.53 -1.40
C LEU A 758 0.01 -32.25 -0.79
N HIS A 759 0.11 -32.08 0.51
CA HIS A 759 -0.35 -30.88 1.22
C HIS A 759 0.32 -29.60 0.66
N ASN A 760 1.64 -29.63 0.50
CA ASN A 760 2.42 -28.51 -0.06
C ASN A 760 2.02 -28.23 -1.52
N ALA A 761 1.89 -29.25 -2.35
CA ALA A 761 1.47 -29.10 -3.75
C ALA A 761 0.03 -28.55 -3.85
N THR A 762 -0.86 -29.00 -2.94
CA THR A 762 -2.24 -28.51 -2.88
C THR A 762 -2.31 -27.02 -2.63
N THR A 763 -1.46 -26.48 -1.75
CA THR A 763 -1.39 -25.05 -1.45
C THR A 763 -1.12 -24.21 -2.71
N LEU A 764 -0.36 -24.75 -3.66
CA LEU A 764 0.03 -24.05 -4.90
C LEU A 764 -0.96 -24.20 -6.05
N CYS A 765 -1.77 -25.28 -6.09
CA CYS A 765 -2.67 -25.59 -7.22
C CYS A 765 -4.16 -25.72 -6.85
N ARG A 766 -4.54 -25.37 -5.62
CA ARG A 766 -5.89 -25.58 -5.08
C ARG A 766 -7.00 -24.98 -5.95
N SER A 767 -6.74 -23.81 -6.56
CA SER A 767 -7.67 -23.14 -7.49
C SER A 767 -7.97 -23.93 -8.77
N LEU A 768 -7.13 -24.90 -9.12
CA LEU A 768 -7.29 -25.74 -10.31
C LEU A 768 -7.93 -27.10 -9.99
N LEU A 769 -8.18 -27.41 -8.70
CA LEU A 769 -8.79 -28.62 -8.23
C LEU A 769 -10.31 -28.51 -8.28
N ASN A 770 -10.99 -29.60 -8.70
CA ASN A 770 -12.44 -29.70 -8.59
C ASN A 770 -12.85 -30.08 -7.16
N GLU A 771 -14.16 -29.98 -6.84
CA GLU A 771 -14.70 -30.24 -5.50
C GLU A 771 -14.40 -31.67 -4.98
N GLN A 772 -14.44 -32.65 -5.85
CA GLN A 772 -14.13 -34.04 -5.49
C GLN A 772 -12.64 -34.19 -5.11
N GLN A 773 -11.76 -33.56 -5.86
CA GLN A 773 -10.32 -33.54 -5.59
C GLN A 773 -10.00 -32.82 -4.27
N LYS A 774 -10.67 -31.70 -4.02
CA LYS A 774 -10.54 -30.96 -2.76
C LYS A 774 -10.99 -31.81 -1.55
N ALA A 775 -12.13 -32.50 -1.67
CA ALA A 775 -12.64 -33.37 -0.63
C ALA A 775 -11.66 -34.55 -0.34
N GLU A 776 -11.05 -35.08 -1.38
CA GLU A 776 -10.09 -36.17 -1.25
C GLU A 776 -8.79 -35.71 -0.55
N VAL A 777 -8.28 -34.52 -0.86
CA VAL A 777 -7.17 -33.90 -0.11
C VAL A 777 -7.52 -33.75 1.36
N CYS A 778 -8.75 -33.27 1.67
CA CYS A 778 -9.19 -33.16 3.07
C CYS A 778 -9.15 -34.50 3.81
N TYR A 779 -9.48 -35.58 3.14
CA TYR A 779 -9.33 -36.93 3.73
C TYR A 779 -7.88 -37.28 4.00
N MET A 780 -6.98 -37.10 3.02
CA MET A 780 -5.55 -37.40 3.16
C MET A 780 -4.91 -36.58 4.29
N ASP A 781 -5.23 -35.31 4.39
CA ASP A 781 -4.75 -34.43 5.45
C ASP A 781 -5.30 -34.85 6.83
N ALA A 782 -6.58 -35.18 6.93
CA ALA A 782 -7.19 -35.62 8.16
C ALA A 782 -6.57 -36.94 8.65
N LEU A 783 -6.33 -37.88 7.73
CA LEU A 783 -5.66 -39.15 8.02
C LEU A 783 -4.21 -38.94 8.47
N ARG A 784 -3.46 -38.08 7.78
CA ARG A 784 -2.09 -37.70 8.16
C ARG A 784 -2.03 -37.14 9.59
N VAL A 785 -2.92 -36.23 9.94
CA VAL A 785 -2.98 -35.62 11.28
C VAL A 785 -3.32 -36.69 12.35
N MET A 786 -4.24 -37.59 12.04
CA MET A 786 -4.60 -38.72 12.96
C MET A 786 -3.41 -39.65 13.18
N MET A 787 -2.66 -39.96 12.12
CA MET A 787 -1.45 -40.78 12.19
C MET A 787 -0.36 -40.13 13.05
N LEU A 788 -0.17 -38.81 12.91
CA LEU A 788 0.75 -38.05 13.77
C LEU A 788 0.35 -38.14 15.25
N LYS A 789 -0.93 -37.99 15.58
CA LYS A 789 -1.43 -38.10 16.96
C LYS A 789 -1.24 -39.50 17.54
N LEU A 790 -1.41 -40.55 16.74
CA LEU A 790 -1.23 -41.94 17.17
C LEU A 790 0.25 -42.29 17.43
N SER A 791 1.20 -41.64 16.77
CA SER A 791 2.63 -41.83 16.98
C SER A 791 3.18 -41.15 18.24
N GLN A 792 2.42 -40.23 18.84
CA GLN A 792 2.84 -39.39 19.99
C GLN A 792 2.48 -39.98 21.38
N LYS A 793 2.11 -41.25 21.52
CA LYS A 793 1.82 -41.87 22.81
C LYS A 793 3.09 -42.31 23.52
N GLY A 794 3.81 -41.36 24.15
CA GLY A 794 4.92 -41.61 25.07
C GLY A 794 4.50 -41.61 26.55
N LYS A 795 5.36 -42.11 27.47
CA LYS A 795 5.10 -42.16 28.92
C LYS A 795 5.22 -40.79 29.60
N ILE A 796 6.03 -39.86 29.11
CA ILE A 796 6.22 -38.50 29.65
C ILE A 796 5.32 -37.54 28.90
N SER A 797 4.64 -36.64 29.64
CA SER A 797 3.77 -35.67 29.01
C SER A 797 4.57 -34.53 28.35
N ARG A 798 4.08 -34.02 27.23
CA ARG A 798 4.69 -32.87 26.52
C ARG A 798 4.79 -31.62 27.42
N HIS A 799 3.86 -31.45 28.33
CA HIS A 799 3.86 -30.34 29.30
C HIS A 799 5.08 -30.45 30.24
N GLU A 800 5.38 -31.63 30.75
CA GLU A 800 6.49 -31.89 31.67
C GLU A 800 7.86 -31.68 31.00
N ILE A 801 8.02 -32.14 29.74
CA ILE A 801 9.22 -31.87 28.93
C ILE A 801 9.42 -30.37 28.74
N ASN A 802 8.37 -29.67 28.38
CA ASN A 802 8.42 -28.22 28.10
C ASN A 802 8.71 -27.39 29.38
N GLU A 803 8.21 -27.82 30.53
CA GLU A 803 8.48 -27.18 31.82
C GLU A 803 9.98 -27.31 32.21
N ARG A 804 10.53 -28.50 32.15
CA ARG A 804 11.95 -28.76 32.50
C ARG A 804 12.92 -28.01 31.58
N ILE A 805 12.68 -28.02 30.26
CA ILE A 805 13.54 -27.32 29.29
C ILE A 805 13.37 -25.82 29.41
N GLY A 806 12.14 -25.33 29.65
CA GLY A 806 11.87 -23.92 29.86
C GLY A 806 12.58 -23.33 31.07
N ASP A 807 12.71 -24.10 32.14
CA ASP A 807 13.43 -23.67 33.35
C ASP A 807 14.94 -23.59 33.13
N LEU A 808 15.53 -24.54 32.40
CA LEU A 808 16.95 -24.48 32.03
C LEU A 808 17.26 -23.29 31.13
N LEU A 809 16.42 -23.02 30.12
CA LEU A 809 16.60 -21.85 29.23
C LEU A 809 16.48 -20.53 29.98
N ARG A 810 15.52 -20.41 30.93
CA ARG A 810 15.38 -19.21 31.73
C ARG A 810 16.59 -18.87 32.60
N GLN A 811 17.35 -19.85 33.03
CA GLN A 811 18.54 -19.70 33.86
C GLN A 811 19.80 -19.34 33.08
N SER A 812 19.78 -19.45 31.77
CA SER A 812 21.02 -19.56 30.99
C SER A 812 21.14 -18.60 29.80
N VAL A 813 20.11 -17.81 29.49
CA VAL A 813 20.18 -16.84 28.38
C VAL A 813 20.99 -15.61 28.82
N LYS A 814 22.13 -15.39 28.17
CA LYS A 814 22.92 -14.15 28.29
C LYS A 814 22.72 -13.32 27.03
N THR A 815 22.49 -12.04 27.21
CA THR A 815 22.41 -11.07 26.12
C THR A 815 23.68 -10.23 26.07
N ASP A 816 24.38 -10.28 24.94
CA ASP A 816 25.62 -9.52 24.69
C ASP A 816 25.36 -8.11 24.08
N GLY A 817 24.16 -7.59 24.23
CA GLY A 817 23.76 -6.27 23.74
C GLY A 817 22.94 -6.28 22.46
N VAL A 818 22.54 -5.11 22.02
CA VAL A 818 21.88 -4.90 20.73
C VAL A 818 22.94 -4.63 19.69
N ILE A 819 23.00 -5.43 18.64
CA ILE A 819 23.84 -5.17 17.49
C ILE A 819 23.08 -4.24 16.56
N ASN A 820 23.51 -3.01 16.44
CA ASN A 820 23.22 -2.21 15.29
C ASN A 820 24.08 -2.77 14.14
N LEU A 821 23.47 -3.52 13.25
CA LEU A 821 24.17 -4.10 12.09
C LEU A 821 24.80 -3.04 11.17
N LEU A 822 24.54 -1.77 11.45
CA LEU A 822 24.90 -0.61 10.64
C LEU A 822 25.63 0.46 11.44
N GLY A 823 25.74 0.34 12.79
CA GLY A 823 25.99 1.45 13.62
C GLY A 823 27.36 1.70 14.11
N ASP A 824 27.70 2.77 14.65
CA ASP A 824 28.74 3.39 15.49
C ASP A 824 30.21 2.92 15.35
N ARG A 825 30.48 1.89 14.60
CA ARG A 825 31.83 1.63 14.12
C ARG A 825 31.97 2.24 12.73
N GLN A 826 32.48 3.44 12.65
CA GLN A 826 33.34 3.87 11.55
C GLN A 826 34.57 2.97 11.54
N ILE A 827 34.42 1.67 11.49
CA ILE A 827 35.44 0.78 11.04
C ILE A 827 35.17 0.67 9.55
N GLU A 828 36.01 1.28 8.76
CA GLU A 828 36.19 0.99 7.36
C GLU A 828 36.57 -0.50 7.23
N PHE A 829 35.56 -1.38 7.33
CA PHE A 829 35.71 -2.73 6.82
C PHE A 829 35.76 -2.61 5.30
N SER A 830 36.98 -2.59 4.80
CA SER A 830 37.18 -2.76 3.38
C SER A 830 36.63 -4.14 3.00
N LEU A 831 35.65 -4.19 2.10
CA LEU A 831 35.20 -5.43 1.42
C LEU A 831 36.37 -6.27 0.86
N PHE A 832 37.54 -5.72 0.85
CA PHE A 832 38.78 -6.23 0.26
C PHE A 832 39.80 -6.71 1.32
N ASP A 833 39.41 -6.68 2.60
CA ASP A 833 40.27 -7.20 3.67
C ASP A 833 40.13 -8.72 3.75
N ASP A 834 41.23 -9.45 3.61
CA ASP A 834 41.29 -10.90 3.69
C ASP A 834 40.80 -11.43 5.05
N ALA A 835 40.96 -10.64 6.12
CA ALA A 835 40.44 -10.96 7.44
C ALA A 835 38.92 -10.90 7.49
N PHE A 836 38.32 -9.88 6.88
CA PHE A 836 36.87 -9.74 6.76
C PHE A 836 36.26 -10.87 5.91
N ILE A 837 36.88 -11.19 4.77
CA ILE A 837 36.44 -12.30 3.90
C ILE A 837 36.44 -13.64 4.66
N GLN A 838 37.46 -13.89 5.49
CA GLN A 838 37.52 -15.11 6.31
C GLN A 838 36.49 -15.08 7.44
N GLU A 839 36.25 -13.94 8.06
CA GLU A 839 35.22 -13.80 9.09
C GLU A 839 33.82 -14.07 8.52
N VAL A 840 33.48 -13.52 7.35
CA VAL A 840 32.21 -13.76 6.67
C VAL A 840 32.05 -15.23 6.24
N LYS A 841 33.10 -15.87 5.77
CA LYS A 841 33.10 -17.31 5.45
C LYS A 841 32.86 -18.18 6.67
N ASN A 842 33.29 -17.74 7.85
CA ASN A 842 33.17 -18.50 9.10
C ASN A 842 31.93 -18.12 9.92
N MET A 843 31.12 -17.14 9.46
CA MET A 843 29.86 -16.80 10.14
C MET A 843 28.94 -17.98 10.17
N LYS A 844 28.39 -18.30 11.35
CA LYS A 844 27.43 -19.40 11.54
C LYS A 844 26.07 -19.07 10.94
N GLU A 845 25.69 -17.80 11.00
CA GLU A 845 24.42 -17.26 10.49
C GLU A 845 24.58 -16.88 9.00
N ARG A 846 24.44 -17.87 8.11
CA ARG A 846 24.63 -17.71 6.66
C ARG A 846 23.74 -16.62 6.03
N ASN A 847 22.51 -16.48 6.49
CA ASN A 847 21.61 -15.43 5.99
C ASN A 847 22.10 -14.03 6.35
N LEU A 848 22.69 -13.87 7.54
CA LEU A 848 23.26 -12.61 7.98
C LEU A 848 24.51 -12.26 7.14
N ALA A 849 25.32 -13.26 6.81
CA ALA A 849 26.49 -13.08 5.93
C ALA A 849 26.07 -12.58 4.53
N VAL A 850 25.00 -13.15 3.95
CA VAL A 850 24.45 -12.70 2.66
C VAL A 850 23.97 -11.24 2.74
N GLU A 851 23.27 -10.88 3.81
CA GLU A 851 22.74 -9.53 3.99
C GLU A 851 23.84 -8.51 4.18
N LEU A 852 24.84 -8.83 5.01
CA LEU A 852 26.01 -7.97 5.25
C LEU A 852 26.79 -7.72 3.96
N LEU A 853 27.14 -8.79 3.23
CA LEU A 853 27.84 -8.67 1.95
C LEU A 853 27.02 -7.86 0.93
N THR A 854 25.74 -8.15 0.81
CA THR A 854 24.85 -7.42 -0.11
C THR A 854 24.86 -5.93 0.17
N LYS A 855 24.82 -5.55 1.45
CA LYS A 855 24.85 -4.14 1.85
C LYS A 855 26.17 -3.48 1.54
N LEU A 856 27.26 -4.08 1.97
CA LEU A 856 28.61 -3.55 1.72
C LEU A 856 28.90 -3.43 0.21
N MET A 857 28.43 -4.40 -0.59
CA MET A 857 28.51 -4.34 -2.04
C MET A 857 27.71 -3.16 -2.60
N LYS A 858 26.49 -2.95 -2.14
CA LYS A 858 25.65 -1.82 -2.57
C LYS A 858 26.27 -0.48 -2.20
N GLU A 859 26.83 -0.35 -1.02
CA GLU A 859 27.51 0.88 -0.58
C GLU A 859 28.76 1.14 -1.43
N LYS A 860 29.55 0.10 -1.69
CA LYS A 860 30.73 0.22 -2.55
C LYS A 860 30.38 0.56 -4.00
N ILE A 861 29.34 -0.07 -4.57
CA ILE A 861 28.80 0.26 -5.89
C ILE A 861 28.33 1.72 -5.92
N LYS A 862 27.64 2.19 -4.88
CA LYS A 862 27.20 3.58 -4.78
C LYS A 862 28.36 4.58 -4.68
N GLN A 863 29.43 4.22 -3.97
CA GLN A 863 30.68 5.02 -3.96
C GLN A 863 31.32 5.04 -5.34
N GLN A 864 31.41 3.88 -6.02
CA GLN A 864 31.93 3.79 -7.38
C GLN A 864 31.06 4.51 -8.40
N GLN A 865 29.74 4.63 -8.19
CA GLN A 865 28.88 5.41 -9.06
C GLN A 865 29.30 6.88 -9.16
N LYS A 866 29.86 7.43 -8.09
CA LYS A 866 30.39 8.78 -8.06
C LYS A 866 31.71 8.90 -8.83
N THR A 867 32.52 7.86 -8.80
CA THR A 867 33.87 7.86 -9.39
C THR A 867 33.93 7.22 -10.77
N ASN A 868 33.20 6.09 -10.98
CA ASN A 868 33.23 5.34 -12.23
C ASN A 868 31.87 4.70 -12.53
N VAL A 869 31.06 5.36 -13.36
CA VAL A 869 29.69 4.95 -13.71
C VAL A 869 29.66 3.58 -14.40
N VAL A 870 30.63 3.28 -15.25
CA VAL A 870 30.68 2.03 -16.04
C VAL A 870 30.88 0.81 -15.14
N GLN A 871 31.82 0.90 -14.20
CA GLN A 871 32.04 -0.18 -13.24
C GLN A 871 30.88 -0.32 -12.27
N SER A 872 30.32 0.80 -11.83
CA SER A 872 29.13 0.80 -10.98
C SER A 872 27.94 0.09 -11.63
N ASP A 873 27.64 0.38 -12.90
CA ASP A 873 26.56 -0.27 -13.64
C ASP A 873 26.82 -1.79 -13.78
N LEU A 874 28.04 -2.17 -14.17
CA LEU A 874 28.42 -3.58 -14.33
C LEU A 874 28.22 -4.37 -13.03
N PHE A 875 28.73 -3.88 -11.93
CA PHE A 875 28.62 -4.55 -10.63
C PHE A 875 27.23 -4.48 -10.05
N SER A 876 26.46 -3.44 -10.36
CA SER A 876 25.02 -3.35 -10.00
C SER A 876 24.20 -4.42 -10.68
N ASP A 877 24.44 -4.65 -11.99
CA ASP A 877 23.76 -5.69 -12.76
C ASP A 877 24.14 -7.09 -12.27
N MET A 878 25.42 -7.34 -12.01
CA MET A 878 25.91 -8.62 -11.47
C MET A 878 25.29 -8.89 -10.08
N LEU A 879 25.29 -7.90 -9.19
CA LEU A 879 24.69 -8.01 -7.86
C LEU A 879 23.18 -8.29 -7.94
N SER A 880 22.49 -7.59 -8.83
CA SER A 880 21.05 -7.77 -9.03
C SER A 880 20.73 -9.16 -9.57
N GLN A 881 21.56 -9.70 -10.45
CA GLN A 881 21.40 -11.03 -11.03
C GLN A 881 21.67 -12.13 -9.99
N SER A 882 22.77 -12.05 -9.21
CA SER A 882 23.06 -13.01 -8.16
C SER A 882 22.00 -13.03 -7.06
N LEU A 883 21.52 -11.85 -6.65
CA LEU A 883 20.43 -11.75 -5.67
C LEU A 883 19.09 -12.25 -6.24
N SER A 884 18.80 -11.99 -7.52
CA SER A 884 17.62 -12.53 -8.19
C SER A 884 17.65 -14.06 -8.23
N ASN A 885 18.79 -14.66 -8.57
CA ASN A 885 18.96 -16.10 -8.60
C ASN A 885 18.83 -16.72 -7.20
N TYR A 886 19.38 -16.08 -6.19
CA TYR A 886 19.24 -16.49 -4.80
C TYR A 886 17.77 -16.43 -4.32
N LEU A 887 17.08 -15.34 -4.61
CA LEU A 887 15.67 -15.15 -4.24
C LEU A 887 14.72 -16.12 -4.97
N LYS A 888 15.12 -16.58 -6.17
CA LYS A 888 14.40 -17.62 -6.93
C LYS A 888 14.69 -19.05 -6.44
N GLY A 889 15.56 -19.20 -5.44
CA GLY A 889 15.98 -20.51 -4.95
C GLY A 889 16.91 -21.28 -5.91
N LEU A 890 17.49 -20.57 -6.89
CA LEU A 890 18.47 -21.15 -7.84
C LEU A 890 19.89 -21.23 -7.24
N LEU A 891 20.15 -20.46 -6.17
CA LEU A 891 21.41 -20.47 -5.43
C LEU A 891 21.11 -20.71 -3.94
N THR A 892 21.96 -21.50 -3.30
CA THR A 892 21.98 -21.68 -1.85
C THR A 892 22.62 -20.48 -1.15
N ASN A 893 22.47 -20.36 0.17
CA ASN A 893 23.16 -19.33 0.96
C ASN A 893 24.69 -19.38 0.79
N GLU A 894 25.26 -20.56 0.63
CA GLU A 894 26.72 -20.73 0.43
C GLU A 894 27.13 -20.25 -0.96
N GLU A 895 26.40 -20.64 -1.99
CA GLU A 895 26.69 -20.26 -3.38
C GLU A 895 26.56 -18.75 -3.59
N VAL A 896 25.55 -18.08 -3.04
CA VAL A 896 25.43 -16.63 -3.17
C VAL A 896 26.53 -15.88 -2.40
N ILE A 897 26.94 -16.38 -1.22
CA ILE A 897 28.08 -15.83 -0.48
C ILE A 897 29.37 -15.93 -1.33
N GLU A 898 29.60 -17.08 -1.96
CA GLU A 898 30.76 -17.27 -2.83
C GLU A 898 30.72 -16.34 -4.06
N GLU A 899 29.54 -16.18 -4.69
CA GLU A 899 29.36 -15.24 -5.81
C GLU A 899 29.62 -13.78 -5.38
N LEU A 900 29.09 -13.36 -4.22
CA LEU A 900 29.29 -12.01 -3.71
C LEU A 900 30.76 -11.75 -3.34
N LEU A 901 31.45 -12.73 -2.73
CA LEU A 901 32.89 -12.63 -2.43
C LEU A 901 33.74 -12.59 -3.70
N LYS A 902 33.38 -13.38 -4.71
CA LYS A 902 34.04 -13.33 -6.03
C LYS A 902 33.86 -11.97 -6.70
N MET A 903 32.66 -11.41 -6.61
CA MET A 903 32.37 -10.06 -7.11
C MET A 903 33.21 -9.00 -6.38
N ALA A 904 33.33 -9.10 -5.04
CA ALA A 904 34.21 -8.21 -4.26
C ALA A 904 35.66 -8.31 -4.71
N GLN A 905 36.16 -9.51 -5.00
CA GLN A 905 37.51 -9.70 -5.55
C GLN A 905 37.67 -9.08 -6.94
N GLN A 906 36.67 -9.20 -7.80
CA GLN A 906 36.67 -8.56 -9.13
C GLN A 906 36.68 -7.02 -9.02
N MET A 907 35.93 -6.45 -8.06
CA MET A 907 35.98 -5.01 -7.78
C MET A 907 37.37 -4.55 -7.35
N LYS A 908 38.00 -5.33 -6.44
CA LYS A 908 39.38 -5.07 -6.00
C LYS A 908 40.40 -5.12 -7.15
N GLN A 909 40.23 -6.10 -8.04
CA GLN A 909 41.09 -6.26 -9.21
C GLN A 909 40.89 -5.11 -10.20
N ALA A 910 39.66 -4.68 -10.45
CA ALA A 910 39.37 -3.54 -11.33
C ALA A 910 39.95 -2.20 -10.79
N GLU A 911 39.98 -2.02 -9.48
CA GLU A 911 40.67 -0.88 -8.84
C GLU A 911 42.20 -0.97 -9.00
N ALA A 912 42.77 -2.17 -8.85
CA ALA A 912 44.21 -2.38 -9.00
C ALA A 912 44.69 -2.16 -10.44
N GLU A 913 43.93 -2.59 -11.45
CA GLU A 913 44.26 -2.37 -12.87
C GLU A 913 44.45 -0.88 -13.24
N GLY A 914 43.67 0.02 -12.61
CA GLY A 914 43.86 1.46 -12.80
C GLY A 914 45.24 1.96 -12.32
N ASN A 915 45.72 1.46 -11.19
CA ASN A 915 47.02 1.79 -10.63
C ASN A 915 48.16 1.23 -11.49
N ASP A 916 47.99 0.04 -12.04
CA ASP A 916 49.01 -0.60 -12.90
C ASP A 916 49.20 0.15 -14.24
N LEU A 917 48.14 0.76 -14.76
CA LEU A 917 48.16 1.61 -15.96
C LEU A 917 48.62 3.04 -15.67
N GLY A 918 48.89 3.39 -14.41
CA GLY A 918 49.29 4.73 -13.97
C GLY A 918 48.23 5.80 -14.25
N LEU A 919 46.95 5.41 -14.19
CA LEU A 919 45.80 6.28 -14.37
C LEU A 919 45.26 6.74 -12.99
N SER A 920 44.86 8.02 -12.89
CA SER A 920 44.08 8.47 -11.73
C SER A 920 42.70 7.80 -11.71
N PRO A 921 41.98 7.78 -10.57
CA PRO A 921 40.62 7.25 -10.53
C PRO A 921 39.67 7.85 -11.57
N GLU A 922 39.82 9.14 -11.83
CA GLU A 922 39.05 9.88 -12.85
C GLU A 922 39.44 9.48 -14.28
N GLU A 923 40.72 9.37 -14.56
CA GLU A 923 41.22 8.89 -15.86
C GLU A 923 40.78 7.44 -16.09
N LYS A 924 40.78 6.58 -15.05
CA LYS A 924 40.28 5.22 -15.16
C LYS A 924 38.79 5.17 -15.51
N ALA A 925 37.98 6.06 -14.95
CA ALA A 925 36.54 6.14 -15.27
C ALA A 925 36.30 6.48 -16.77
N PHE A 926 37.09 7.41 -17.33
CA PHE A 926 37.02 7.71 -18.77
C PHE A 926 37.65 6.63 -19.63
N TYR A 927 38.67 5.95 -19.13
CA TYR A 927 39.22 4.77 -19.80
C TYR A 927 38.18 3.68 -19.96
N ASP A 928 37.46 3.37 -18.90
CA ASP A 928 36.39 2.39 -18.91
C ASP A 928 35.21 2.84 -19.80
N ALA A 929 34.85 4.12 -19.75
CA ALA A 929 33.81 4.68 -20.61
C ALA A 929 34.13 4.58 -22.10
N LEU A 930 35.41 4.78 -22.45
CA LEU A 930 35.90 4.66 -23.83
C LEU A 930 36.07 3.19 -24.27
N SER A 931 36.32 2.27 -23.35
CA SER A 931 36.49 0.83 -23.64
C SER A 931 35.21 0.02 -23.66
N THR A 932 34.07 0.60 -23.26
CA THR A 932 32.77 -0.07 -23.16
C THR A 932 32.22 -0.66 -24.48
N PRO A 933 32.38 -0.03 -25.67
CA PRO A 933 31.98 -0.65 -26.92
C PRO A 933 32.88 -1.86 -27.27
N GLU A 934 32.27 -3.02 -27.57
CA GLU A 934 32.99 -4.23 -27.94
C GLU A 934 33.93 -4.02 -29.17
N GLY A 935 35.14 -4.52 -29.07
CA GLY A 935 36.15 -4.50 -30.15
C GLY A 935 37.00 -3.22 -30.22
N VAL A 936 36.65 -2.15 -29.50
CA VAL A 936 37.43 -0.90 -29.56
C VAL A 936 38.81 -1.06 -28.94
N ARG A 937 38.94 -1.78 -27.84
CA ARG A 937 40.23 -1.99 -27.17
C ARG A 937 41.22 -2.77 -28.02
N GLN A 938 40.73 -3.64 -28.92
CA GLN A 938 41.59 -4.43 -29.83
C GLN A 938 42.17 -3.60 -30.96
N ALA A 939 41.67 -2.39 -31.20
CA ALA A 939 42.10 -1.48 -32.26
C ALA A 939 43.26 -0.56 -31.84
N TYR A 940 43.64 -0.54 -30.55
CA TYR A 940 44.66 0.35 -29.99
C TYR A 940 45.71 -0.41 -29.19
N SER A 941 46.96 0.15 -29.14
CA SER A 941 47.88 -0.22 -28.09
C SER A 941 47.45 0.38 -26.74
N ASP A 942 47.85 -0.24 -25.62
CA ASP A 942 47.53 0.29 -24.28
C ASP A 942 48.09 1.72 -24.11
N GLU A 943 49.25 2.04 -24.64
CA GLU A 943 49.86 3.36 -24.60
C GLU A 943 49.05 4.44 -25.36
N GLU A 944 48.50 4.10 -26.54
CA GLU A 944 47.67 5.02 -27.33
C GLU A 944 46.33 5.28 -26.65
N PHE A 945 45.74 4.25 -26.06
CA PHE A 945 44.45 4.34 -25.39
C PHE A 945 44.58 5.14 -24.08
N VAL A 946 45.66 4.96 -23.31
CA VAL A 946 45.99 5.76 -22.14
C VAL A 946 46.22 7.23 -22.51
N ALA A 947 46.90 7.48 -23.64
CA ALA A 947 47.14 8.85 -24.12
C ALA A 947 45.83 9.56 -24.51
N LEU A 948 44.91 8.87 -25.19
CA LEU A 948 43.57 9.35 -25.53
C LEU A 948 42.81 9.71 -24.25
N THR A 949 42.82 8.81 -23.28
CA THR A 949 42.11 8.99 -22.01
C THR A 949 42.61 10.20 -21.24
N ARG A 950 43.93 10.36 -21.10
CA ARG A 950 44.55 11.52 -20.44
C ARG A 950 44.22 12.85 -21.12
N GLU A 951 44.34 12.89 -22.45
CA GLU A 951 44.00 14.10 -23.18
C GLU A 951 42.50 14.43 -23.06
N LEU A 952 41.63 13.41 -23.04
CA LEU A 952 40.21 13.59 -22.82
C LEU A 952 39.95 14.23 -21.44
N THR A 953 40.49 13.65 -20.39
CA THR A 953 40.37 14.16 -19.00
C THR A 953 40.84 15.59 -18.89
N GLU A 954 42.01 15.90 -19.45
CA GLU A 954 42.58 17.26 -19.40
C GLU A 954 41.72 18.28 -20.17
N VAL A 955 41.20 17.91 -21.35
CA VAL A 955 40.32 18.79 -22.15
C VAL A 955 39.01 19.05 -21.44
N LEU A 956 38.44 18.03 -20.80
CA LEU A 956 37.20 18.16 -20.02
C LEU A 956 37.42 19.07 -18.79
N HIS A 957 38.49 18.89 -18.03
CA HIS A 957 38.81 19.75 -16.89
C HIS A 957 39.00 21.22 -17.27
N ARG A 958 39.76 21.50 -18.35
CA ARG A 958 40.03 22.89 -18.80
C ARG A 958 38.80 23.63 -19.29
N ASN A 959 37.76 22.93 -19.75
CA ASN A 959 36.58 23.54 -20.35
C ASN A 959 35.33 23.45 -19.46
N ARG A 960 35.46 22.92 -18.25
CA ARG A 960 34.39 22.81 -17.28
C ARG A 960 34.10 24.18 -16.63
N THR A 961 32.90 24.68 -16.73
CA THR A 961 32.40 25.87 -16.01
C THR A 961 31.53 25.44 -14.82
N ILE A 962 31.37 26.26 -13.80
CA ILE A 962 30.64 25.96 -12.57
C ILE A 962 29.19 25.47 -12.83
N ASP A 963 28.57 25.97 -13.92
CA ASP A 963 27.14 25.65 -14.27
C ASP A 963 27.04 24.77 -15.52
N TRP A 964 28.07 24.04 -15.89
CA TRP A 964 28.07 23.35 -17.17
C TRP A 964 27.00 22.24 -17.28
N ASN A 965 26.63 21.54 -16.19
CA ASN A 965 25.62 20.48 -16.13
C ASN A 965 24.20 21.04 -16.27
N ARG A 966 23.98 22.33 -15.91
CA ARG A 966 22.66 22.99 -15.97
C ARG A 966 22.46 23.77 -17.28
N LYS A 967 23.54 24.06 -18.03
CA LYS A 967 23.45 24.82 -19.30
C LYS A 967 23.60 23.92 -20.52
N GLU A 968 22.53 23.74 -21.29
CA GLU A 968 22.56 22.93 -22.51
C GLU A 968 23.63 23.38 -23.53
N SER A 969 23.89 24.69 -23.62
CA SER A 969 24.94 25.24 -24.49
C SER A 969 26.36 24.80 -24.08
N ALA A 970 26.63 24.67 -22.76
CA ALA A 970 27.89 24.18 -22.23
C ALA A 970 28.04 22.66 -22.45
N ARG A 971 26.97 21.89 -22.20
CA ARG A 971 26.92 20.45 -22.52
C ARG A 971 27.14 20.18 -24.00
N ALA A 972 26.49 20.97 -24.87
CA ALA A 972 26.70 20.85 -26.32
C ALA A 972 28.14 21.12 -26.74
N LYS A 973 28.81 22.13 -26.14
CA LYS A 973 30.24 22.41 -26.37
C LYS A 973 31.10 21.22 -25.94
N MET A 974 30.84 20.63 -24.78
CA MET A 974 31.59 19.47 -24.30
C MET A 974 31.41 18.28 -25.23
N ARG A 975 30.17 17.96 -25.67
CA ARG A 975 29.91 16.91 -26.68
C ARG A 975 30.71 17.13 -27.97
N VAL A 976 30.78 18.36 -28.45
CA VAL A 976 31.56 18.68 -29.66
C VAL A 976 33.06 18.48 -29.43
N MET A 977 33.58 18.81 -28.25
CA MET A 977 35.01 18.61 -27.91
C MET A 977 35.34 17.13 -27.83
N VAL A 978 34.51 16.32 -27.14
CA VAL A 978 34.69 14.87 -27.07
C VAL A 978 34.66 14.25 -28.48
N LYS A 979 33.67 14.62 -29.33
CA LYS A 979 33.59 14.12 -30.71
C LYS A 979 34.84 14.49 -31.53
N ARG A 980 35.40 15.69 -31.37
CA ARG A 980 36.65 16.11 -32.05
C ARG A 980 37.85 15.27 -31.62
N LEU A 981 37.92 15.00 -30.29
CA LEU A 981 39.02 14.21 -29.74
C LEU A 981 38.95 12.74 -30.21
N LEU A 982 37.76 12.12 -30.14
CA LEU A 982 37.55 10.77 -30.66
C LEU A 982 37.94 10.68 -32.14
N LYS A 983 37.58 11.71 -32.93
CA LYS A 983 37.99 11.76 -34.36
C LYS A 983 39.49 11.95 -34.56
N LYS A 984 40.13 12.76 -33.70
CA LYS A 984 41.61 12.95 -33.73
C LYS A 984 42.35 11.65 -33.55
N TYR A 985 41.90 10.82 -32.62
CA TYR A 985 42.51 9.52 -32.31
C TYR A 985 41.95 8.37 -33.18
N LYS A 986 41.17 8.67 -34.24
CA LYS A 986 40.57 7.70 -35.16
C LYS A 986 39.71 6.64 -34.44
N TYR A 987 39.00 7.03 -33.40
CA TYR A 987 38.13 6.15 -32.66
C TYR A 987 37.07 5.54 -33.59
N PRO A 988 36.77 4.21 -33.49
CA PRO A 988 35.84 3.51 -34.37
C PRO A 988 34.46 4.16 -34.40
N PRO A 989 33.92 4.45 -35.60
CA PRO A 989 32.64 5.16 -35.71
C PRO A 989 31.45 4.44 -35.06
N GLU A 990 31.50 3.10 -35.11
CA GLU A 990 30.43 2.21 -34.59
C GLU A 990 30.32 2.31 -33.03
N GLY A 991 31.42 2.63 -32.34
CA GLY A 991 31.45 2.82 -30.88
C GLY A 991 31.41 4.27 -30.42
N ALA A 992 31.60 5.24 -31.31
CA ALA A 992 31.86 6.64 -30.93
C ALA A 992 30.64 7.34 -30.26
N GLU A 993 29.44 6.98 -30.66
CA GLU A 993 28.23 7.60 -30.10
C GLU A 993 27.92 7.06 -28.69
N LYS A 994 28.07 5.76 -28.48
CA LYS A 994 27.93 5.10 -27.18
C LYS A 994 29.03 5.55 -26.20
N ALA A 995 30.28 5.67 -26.66
CA ALA A 995 31.39 6.20 -25.87
C ALA A 995 31.15 7.65 -25.47
N LEU A 996 30.67 8.49 -26.39
CA LEU A 996 30.31 9.88 -26.12
C LEU A 996 29.23 9.99 -25.03
N GLU A 997 28.18 9.19 -25.15
CA GLU A 997 27.06 9.18 -24.19
C GLU A 997 27.55 8.75 -22.80
N THR A 998 28.37 7.71 -22.73
CA THR A 998 28.94 7.21 -21.47
C THR A 998 29.91 8.21 -20.84
N VAL A 999 30.75 8.87 -21.64
CA VAL A 999 31.65 9.95 -21.19
C VAL A 999 30.84 11.13 -20.64
N MET A 1000 29.78 11.55 -21.32
CA MET A 1000 28.93 12.65 -20.86
C MET A 1000 28.22 12.31 -19.55
N ARG A 1001 27.74 11.07 -19.41
CA ARG A 1001 27.12 10.57 -18.18
C ARG A 1001 28.14 10.55 -17.01
N GLN A 1002 29.38 10.14 -17.24
CA GLN A 1002 30.47 10.22 -16.26
C GLN A 1002 30.77 11.67 -15.84
N CYS A 1003 30.72 12.61 -16.77
CA CYS A 1003 30.87 14.02 -16.45
C CYS A 1003 29.73 14.56 -15.59
N ASP A 1004 28.48 14.16 -15.81
CA ASP A 1004 27.32 14.61 -15.01
C ASP A 1004 27.51 14.25 -13.53
N HIS A 1005 28.04 13.06 -13.22
CA HIS A 1005 28.31 12.64 -11.82
C HIS A 1005 29.46 13.42 -11.16
N TRP A 1006 30.37 13.98 -11.92
CA TRP A 1006 31.41 14.86 -11.38
C TRP A 1006 30.88 16.20 -10.86
N ALA A 1007 29.76 16.67 -11.42
CA ALA A 1007 29.18 17.94 -11.01
C ALA A 1007 28.46 17.83 -9.64
N ASP A 1008 27.88 16.68 -9.36
CA ASP A 1008 27.15 16.45 -8.11
C ASP A 1008 28.05 16.33 -6.88
N ASP A 1009 29.33 15.96 -7.03
CA ASP A 1009 30.27 15.81 -5.91
C ASP A 1009 30.84 17.15 -5.38
N GLU A 1010 30.90 18.22 -6.17
CA GLU A 1010 31.43 19.51 -5.72
C GLU A 1010 30.39 20.37 -4.98
N GLU A 1011 29.12 20.19 -5.19
CA GLU A 1011 28.05 20.89 -4.44
C GLU A 1011 27.94 20.43 -2.97
N ASN A 1012 28.52 19.26 -2.62
CA ASN A 1012 28.53 18.73 -1.25
C ASN A 1012 29.78 19.09 -0.44
N VAL A 1013 30.70 19.88 -0.98
CA VAL A 1013 31.99 20.25 -0.33
C VAL A 1013 32.09 21.76 -0.01
N VAL A 1014 31.04 22.56 -0.25
CA VAL A 1014 31.01 24.00 0.13
C VAL A 1014 30.02 24.24 1.24
#